data_7a5f395dfa705e8d9e204133a7af48f7
#
_entry.id   7a5f395dfa705e8d9e204133a7af48f7
#
_cell.length_a   1.000
_cell.length_b   1.000
_cell.length_c   1.000
_cell.angle_alpha   90.00
_cell.angle_beta   90.00
_cell.angle_gamma   90.00
#
_symmetry.space_group_name_H-M   'P 1'
#
loop_
_entity.id
_entity.type
_entity.pdbx_description
1 polymer ?
#
loop_
_entity_poly.entity_id
_entity_poly.type
_entity_poly.pdbx_seq_one_letter_code
_entity_poly.pdbx_strand_id
1 'polypeptide(L)'
;MELRANNARVALQAPVGMGSTTIIDLGLLAQRLGMSVADVEAAVHLLDEGNTVPFITRYRRDQTGGLDEVAIRRIAESITKLRQLADRKQTILRTIQGQGKLTPELASQIESSDNSKHLEDLYLPYKPRKISLAEIAKQRRLEPLAREILAADPLAKDLDKRAADFVDADGQVATAADALLGVGHIIADDFSARADVRQRLRGILYKQAHLKSQRVESEGKALSKDEKHFRDYFDYSEHIQRVPPHRALAINRGERAKLLKVRIEGPVDEMQVAAEDFLVPLDHPHADLLKGCARDALVRLVLPSLEREIRREITEYCESHAVEVFAKNLRNLLLQAPVAGRRVLALDPGFKSGCKAVVIDECGNPLEYAVLHIIGQKEKREAAVKKIVEMVTAHACTVVAVGNGTAGREVESLVAELVAGELKSLDVGYVMVNEAGASVYSTSVYAREELPAHEAAVRGAISIGRRLQDPLSELVKIEPANIGVGLYQHDVKARHLHTSLDAVVESCVNYVGVDVNTASPALLRYVSGLNQTMARGFHEWRTKNGAFTSRQQFLEVPGFGEAAFVQAVGFLKITAGINPLDATWIHPESYAIASKVLERLGGIPEDLTSRQRAESLAQKAASLDLPAFAKELGVGRLLLTDIIEQLARPGRDPREDLPQPFFKKGVLKLEDLEVGMELMGSVLNVVDFGAFVDIGLHDSGMVHISQLSSRYVRDPHDVVTVGEIVKVWVLELDKARRRVALTMIQPGSVRAQQEPRRPARVATAGAATNQRSNGPPSNGRGPQRAGGREQGAAARSPGSQPSGRNGPPTREPAVKTYTARASSKPAVPLSKKMREGKEPLRTFGDLKQFFQKRDEAHEKDEAPENQKPESPEPPR
;
A
#
# COMPACT_ATOMS: atom_id res chain seq x y z
N MET A 1 37.91 -25.63 26.64
CA MET A 1 36.59 -24.97 26.51
C MET A 1 36.66 -23.45 26.28
N GLU A 2 37.85 -22.89 26.30
CA GLU A 2 38.05 -21.40 26.14
C GLU A 2 38.46 -20.94 24.74
N LEU A 3 38.61 -21.82 23.77
CA LEU A 3 39.02 -21.47 22.39
C LEU A 3 37.88 -21.36 21.39
N ARG A 4 36.59 -21.48 21.79
CA ARG A 4 35.43 -21.38 20.91
C ARG A 4 34.62 -20.07 21.07
N ALA A 5 34.97 -19.20 22.02
CA ALA A 5 34.28 -17.92 22.25
C ALA A 5 34.91 -16.74 21.52
N ASN A 6 36.07 -16.89 20.88
CA ASN A 6 36.84 -15.77 20.30
C ASN A 6 36.67 -15.55 18.80
N ASN A 7 36.03 -16.46 18.06
CA ASN A 7 35.85 -16.31 16.61
C ASN A 7 34.59 -15.54 16.19
N ALA A 8 33.71 -15.17 17.12
CA ALA A 8 32.54 -14.33 16.85
C ALA A 8 32.78 -12.82 17.08
N ARG A 9 33.99 -12.44 17.54
CA ARG A 9 34.32 -11.04 17.88
C ARG A 9 35.39 -10.35 17.04
N VAL A 10 35.88 -10.96 15.96
CA VAL A 10 37.05 -10.42 15.20
C VAL A 10 36.64 -9.51 14.03
N ALA A 11 35.38 -9.17 13.86
CA ALA A 11 34.94 -8.22 12.81
C ALA A 11 34.69 -6.79 13.32
N LEU A 12 35.22 -6.41 14.49
CA LEU A 12 34.92 -5.11 15.10
C LEU A 12 36.19 -4.33 15.48
N GLN A 13 37.02 -4.03 14.49
CA GLN A 13 37.98 -2.89 14.60
C GLN A 13 38.14 -2.23 13.23
N ALA A 14 37.27 -1.31 12.91
CA ALA A 14 37.50 -0.29 11.90
C ALA A 14 37.56 1.08 12.60
N PRO A 15 38.39 2.01 12.13
CA PRO A 15 38.73 3.22 12.85
C PRO A 15 37.54 4.17 13.01
N VAL A 16 37.55 4.85 14.16
CA VAL A 16 36.61 5.93 14.55
C VAL A 16 36.50 6.95 13.42
N GLY A 17 35.30 7.00 12.77
CA GLY A 17 35.04 8.09 11.81
C GLY A 17 34.12 7.77 10.63
N MET A 18 33.32 6.66 10.63
CA MET A 18 32.31 6.44 9.59
C MET A 18 31.16 5.55 10.11
N GLY A 19 29.96 5.86 9.65
CA GLY A 19 28.67 5.34 10.07
C GLY A 19 28.66 3.85 10.43
N SER A 20 28.13 3.55 11.61
CA SER A 20 28.03 2.19 12.13
C SER A 20 27.21 1.33 11.18
N THR A 21 27.80 0.25 10.76
CA THR A 21 27.17 -0.78 9.94
C THR A 21 26.11 -1.50 10.77
N THR A 22 24.86 -1.27 10.44
CA THR A 22 23.75 -1.92 11.11
C THR A 22 23.67 -3.38 10.67
N ILE A 23 23.90 -4.29 11.59
CA ILE A 23 23.76 -5.73 11.35
C ILE A 23 22.28 -6.08 11.47
N ILE A 24 21.70 -6.58 10.39
CA ILE A 24 20.30 -7.05 10.35
C ILE A 24 20.32 -8.57 10.26
N ASP A 25 19.55 -9.22 11.11
CA ASP A 25 19.34 -10.67 11.05
C ASP A 25 18.35 -11.03 9.93
N LEU A 26 18.89 -11.44 8.78
CA LEU A 26 18.09 -11.88 7.64
C LEU A 26 17.41 -13.23 7.87
N GLY A 27 17.93 -14.07 8.77
CA GLY A 27 17.30 -15.33 9.17
C GLY A 27 15.97 -15.08 9.88
N LEU A 28 15.95 -14.15 10.83
CA LEU A 28 14.73 -13.74 11.52
C LEU A 28 13.73 -13.08 10.55
N LEU A 29 14.22 -12.27 9.61
CA LEU A 29 13.38 -11.67 8.58
C LEU A 29 12.71 -12.74 7.70
N ALA A 30 13.49 -13.72 7.22
CA ALA A 30 13.00 -14.84 6.43
C ALA A 30 11.92 -15.65 7.16
N GLN A 31 12.15 -15.94 8.44
CA GLN A 31 11.18 -16.62 9.29
C GLN A 31 9.86 -15.84 9.43
N ARG A 32 9.94 -14.53 9.67
CA ARG A 32 8.75 -13.65 9.76
C ARG A 32 7.96 -13.58 8.44
N LEU A 33 8.66 -13.62 7.32
CA LEU A 33 8.02 -13.59 5.99
C LEU A 33 7.56 -14.97 5.51
N GLY A 34 7.99 -16.07 6.18
CA GLY A 34 7.70 -17.44 5.76
C GLY A 34 8.44 -17.85 4.48
N MET A 35 9.63 -17.29 4.24
CA MET A 35 10.44 -17.47 3.04
C MET A 35 11.76 -18.18 3.37
N SER A 36 12.43 -18.71 2.32
CA SER A 36 13.79 -19.27 2.45
C SER A 36 14.80 -18.16 2.81
N VAL A 37 15.73 -18.47 3.71
CA VAL A 37 16.79 -17.52 4.09
C VAL A 37 17.65 -17.16 2.88
N ALA A 38 18.01 -18.15 2.06
CA ALA A 38 18.84 -17.95 0.87
C ALA A 38 18.19 -17.03 -0.15
N ASP A 39 16.86 -17.16 -0.38
CA ASP A 39 16.12 -16.34 -1.32
C ASP A 39 16.00 -14.88 -0.83
N VAL A 40 15.78 -14.71 0.50
CA VAL A 40 15.75 -13.38 1.12
C VAL A 40 17.13 -12.71 1.07
N GLU A 41 18.21 -13.45 1.38
CA GLU A 41 19.60 -12.94 1.26
C GLU A 41 19.91 -12.50 -0.17
N ALA A 42 19.57 -13.31 -1.17
CA ALA A 42 19.77 -12.99 -2.57
C ALA A 42 18.97 -11.75 -3.00
N ALA A 43 17.69 -11.67 -2.61
CA ALA A 43 16.87 -10.51 -2.93
C ALA A 43 17.39 -9.22 -2.29
N VAL A 44 17.83 -9.26 -1.01
CA VAL A 44 18.42 -8.10 -0.32
C VAL A 44 19.73 -7.69 -0.97
N HIS A 45 20.59 -8.64 -1.36
CA HIS A 45 21.84 -8.36 -2.05
C HIS A 45 21.57 -7.62 -3.39
N LEU A 46 20.66 -8.13 -4.20
CA LEU A 46 20.30 -7.51 -5.48
C LEU A 46 19.69 -6.10 -5.29
N LEU A 47 18.86 -5.90 -4.26
CA LEU A 47 18.32 -4.58 -3.94
C LEU A 47 19.42 -3.59 -3.50
N ASP A 48 20.40 -4.06 -2.77
CA ASP A 48 21.53 -3.24 -2.30
C ASP A 48 22.54 -2.91 -3.42
N GLU A 49 22.61 -3.72 -4.44
CA GLU A 49 23.32 -3.42 -5.70
C GLU A 49 22.62 -2.31 -6.52
N GLY A 50 21.39 -1.92 -6.11
CA GLY A 50 20.62 -0.87 -6.78
C GLY A 50 19.70 -1.39 -7.87
N ASN A 51 19.49 -2.71 -7.95
CA ASN A 51 18.52 -3.27 -8.88
C ASN A 51 17.09 -2.92 -8.47
N THR A 52 16.24 -2.63 -9.45
CA THR A 52 14.83 -2.34 -9.23
C THR A 52 14.03 -3.61 -9.01
N VAL A 53 12.88 -3.50 -8.30
CA VAL A 53 12.02 -4.65 -8.04
C VAL A 53 11.53 -5.32 -9.35
N PRO A 54 11.06 -4.58 -10.37
CA PRO A 54 10.65 -5.21 -11.63
C PRO A 54 11.79 -5.96 -12.32
N PHE A 55 13.01 -5.41 -12.30
CA PHE A 55 14.18 -6.05 -12.90
C PHE A 55 14.55 -7.36 -12.20
N ILE A 56 14.58 -7.36 -10.86
CA ILE A 56 14.84 -8.57 -10.06
C ILE A 56 13.79 -9.63 -10.36
N THR A 57 12.52 -9.25 -10.30
CA THR A 57 11.39 -10.15 -10.52
C THR A 57 11.42 -10.82 -11.88
N ARG A 58 11.89 -10.15 -12.92
CA ARG A 58 11.87 -10.68 -14.29
C ARG A 58 13.20 -11.30 -14.71
N TYR A 59 14.34 -10.65 -14.44
CA TYR A 59 15.63 -11.04 -15.00
C TYR A 59 16.59 -11.71 -14.01
N ARG A 60 16.21 -11.78 -12.71
CA ARG A 60 17.03 -12.41 -11.67
C ARG A 60 16.26 -13.49 -10.88
N ARG A 61 15.21 -14.06 -11.50
CA ARG A 61 14.32 -15.04 -10.88
C ARG A 61 15.04 -16.28 -10.36
N ASP A 62 15.97 -16.83 -11.12
CA ASP A 62 16.73 -18.00 -10.70
C ASP A 62 17.61 -17.71 -9.47
N GLN A 63 18.07 -16.48 -9.29
CA GLN A 63 18.89 -16.08 -8.14
C GLN A 63 18.05 -15.93 -6.87
N THR A 64 16.77 -15.58 -7.01
CA THR A 64 15.85 -15.37 -5.89
C THR A 64 14.92 -16.56 -5.63
N GLY A 65 15.23 -17.75 -6.19
CA GLY A 65 14.41 -18.93 -6.04
C GLY A 65 13.00 -18.81 -6.63
N GLY A 66 12.78 -17.85 -7.56
CA GLY A 66 11.49 -17.63 -8.21
C GLY A 66 10.52 -16.74 -7.43
N LEU A 67 11.00 -15.93 -6.49
CA LEU A 67 10.16 -14.96 -5.77
C LEU A 67 9.41 -14.05 -6.73
N ASP A 68 8.13 -13.85 -6.46
CA ASP A 68 7.29 -12.90 -7.20
C ASP A 68 7.52 -11.45 -6.78
N GLU A 69 6.94 -10.51 -7.51
CA GLU A 69 7.07 -9.08 -7.24
C GLU A 69 6.55 -8.71 -5.86
N VAL A 70 5.47 -9.35 -5.39
CA VAL A 70 4.86 -9.08 -4.09
C VAL A 70 5.81 -9.48 -2.97
N ALA A 71 6.45 -10.65 -3.10
CA ALA A 71 7.45 -11.14 -2.16
C ALA A 71 8.67 -10.22 -2.09
N ILE A 72 9.23 -9.81 -3.24
CA ILE A 72 10.39 -8.91 -3.30
C ILE A 72 10.05 -7.52 -2.73
N ARG A 73 8.87 -6.97 -3.02
CA ARG A 73 8.40 -5.70 -2.42
C ARG A 73 8.25 -5.82 -0.90
N ARG A 74 7.71 -6.91 -0.41
CA ARG A 74 7.62 -7.19 1.05
C ARG A 74 8.98 -7.26 1.71
N ILE A 75 9.97 -7.87 1.06
CA ILE A 75 11.37 -7.90 1.53
C ILE A 75 11.93 -6.49 1.56
N ALA A 76 11.80 -5.72 0.47
CA ALA A 76 12.28 -4.34 0.35
C ALA A 76 11.69 -3.41 1.43
N GLU A 77 10.39 -3.50 1.68
CA GLU A 77 9.71 -2.73 2.74
C GLU A 77 10.17 -3.14 4.13
N SER A 78 10.29 -4.46 4.36
CA SER A 78 10.67 -4.98 5.67
C SER A 78 12.12 -4.64 6.02
N ILE A 79 13.05 -4.76 5.06
CA ILE A 79 14.45 -4.38 5.26
C ILE A 79 14.58 -2.86 5.50
N THR A 80 13.79 -2.06 4.79
CA THR A 80 13.75 -0.61 4.99
C THR A 80 13.26 -0.26 6.40
N LYS A 81 12.20 -0.90 6.90
CA LYS A 81 11.70 -0.72 8.29
C LYS A 81 12.74 -1.15 9.33
N LEU A 82 13.43 -2.27 9.11
CA LEU A 82 14.48 -2.74 10.01
C LEU A 82 15.68 -1.78 10.04
N ARG A 83 16.09 -1.24 8.89
CA ARG A 83 17.14 -0.21 8.81
C ARG A 83 16.76 1.05 9.57
N GLN A 84 15.53 1.53 9.38
CA GLN A 84 14.99 2.68 10.12
C GLN A 84 14.96 2.43 11.63
N LEU A 85 14.56 1.22 12.07
CA LEU A 85 14.56 0.87 13.48
C LEU A 85 15.98 0.88 14.06
N ALA A 86 16.95 0.34 13.34
CA ALA A 86 18.33 0.29 13.76
C ALA A 86 18.98 1.69 13.81
N ASP A 87 18.74 2.53 12.82
CA ASP A 87 19.17 3.94 12.83
C ASP A 87 18.53 4.71 14.01
N ARG A 88 17.26 4.39 14.31
CA ARG A 88 16.56 4.98 15.45
C ARG A 88 17.18 4.56 16.78
N LYS A 89 17.53 3.26 16.96
CA LYS A 89 18.25 2.75 18.13
C LYS A 89 19.55 3.53 18.34
N GLN A 90 20.35 3.66 17.30
CA GLN A 90 21.60 4.40 17.37
C GLN A 90 21.42 5.87 17.75
N THR A 91 20.39 6.51 17.16
CA THR A 91 20.07 7.91 17.48
C THR A 91 19.70 8.04 18.97
N ILE A 92 18.92 7.11 19.50
CA ILE A 92 18.51 7.10 20.91
C ILE A 92 19.73 6.86 21.81
N LEU A 93 20.56 5.85 21.51
CA LEU A 93 21.78 5.56 22.27
C LEU A 93 22.71 6.77 22.35
N ARG A 94 22.98 7.42 21.20
CA ARG A 94 23.80 8.64 21.15
C ARG A 94 23.19 9.79 21.97
N THR A 95 21.87 9.95 21.91
CA THR A 95 21.17 11.03 22.64
C THR A 95 21.26 10.81 24.15
N ILE A 96 21.01 9.59 24.63
CA ILE A 96 21.08 9.25 26.07
C ILE A 96 22.54 9.31 26.57
N GLN A 97 23.49 8.86 25.75
CA GLN A 97 24.93 8.94 26.06
C GLN A 97 25.38 10.40 26.17
N GLY A 98 24.93 11.28 25.27
CA GLY A 98 25.21 12.72 25.32
C GLY A 98 24.65 13.41 26.57
N GLN A 99 23.61 12.84 27.20
CA GLN A 99 23.05 13.26 28.49
C GLN A 99 23.81 12.66 29.70
N GLY A 100 24.78 11.77 29.50
CA GLY A 100 25.50 11.08 30.56
C GLY A 100 24.65 10.08 31.37
N LYS A 101 23.51 9.63 30.81
CA LYS A 101 22.51 8.78 31.50
C LYS A 101 22.44 7.34 30.96
N LEU A 102 23.32 6.95 30.03
CA LEU A 102 23.32 5.62 29.44
C LEU A 102 23.96 4.60 30.38
N THR A 103 23.17 3.64 30.87
CA THR A 103 23.68 2.49 31.62
C THR A 103 23.86 1.28 30.70
N PRO A 104 24.73 0.30 31.06
CA PRO A 104 24.91 -0.91 30.26
C PRO A 104 23.61 -1.71 30.07
N GLU A 105 22.76 -1.78 31.12
CA GLU A 105 21.49 -2.48 31.10
C GLU A 105 20.52 -1.82 30.13
N LEU A 106 20.41 -0.50 30.17
CA LEU A 106 19.57 0.27 29.26
C LEU A 106 20.06 0.14 27.81
N ALA A 107 21.36 0.18 27.58
CA ALA A 107 21.93 -0.05 26.25
C ALA A 107 21.54 -1.42 25.73
N SER A 108 21.66 -2.49 26.54
CA SER A 108 21.24 -3.85 26.17
C SER A 108 19.76 -3.94 25.88
N GLN A 109 18.90 -3.28 26.68
CA GLN A 109 17.45 -3.25 26.42
C GLN A 109 17.09 -2.52 25.12
N ILE A 110 17.76 -1.42 24.80
CA ILE A 110 17.56 -0.68 23.55
C ILE A 110 18.03 -1.52 22.35
N GLU A 111 19.19 -2.16 22.45
CA GLU A 111 19.76 -3.01 21.38
C GLU A 111 18.90 -4.26 21.12
N SER A 112 18.42 -4.91 22.17
CA SER A 112 17.57 -6.11 22.05
C SER A 112 16.12 -5.82 21.63
N SER A 113 15.67 -4.55 21.72
CA SER A 113 14.29 -4.19 21.36
C SER A 113 14.05 -4.38 19.86
N ASP A 114 13.12 -5.25 19.48
CA ASP A 114 12.68 -5.47 18.09
C ASP A 114 11.36 -4.73 17.74
N ASN A 115 10.84 -3.97 18.71
CA ASN A 115 9.59 -3.23 18.61
C ASN A 115 9.82 -1.73 18.77
N SER A 116 9.47 -0.95 17.75
CA SER A 116 9.57 0.51 17.76
C SER A 116 8.83 1.15 18.95
N LYS A 117 7.70 0.59 19.40
CA LYS A 117 6.93 1.13 20.53
C LYS A 117 7.68 0.97 21.84
N HIS A 118 8.19 -0.23 22.10
CA HIS A 118 8.99 -0.50 23.29
C HIS A 118 10.26 0.36 23.31
N LEU A 119 10.88 0.53 22.14
CA LEU A 119 12.04 1.42 21.98
C LEU A 119 11.70 2.88 22.33
N GLU A 120 10.57 3.39 21.85
CA GLU A 120 10.12 4.77 22.19
C GLU A 120 9.71 4.89 23.66
N ASP A 121 9.13 3.84 24.27
CA ASP A 121 8.84 3.84 25.71
C ASP A 121 10.12 3.88 26.55
N LEU A 122 11.17 3.13 26.19
CA LEU A 122 12.48 3.21 26.83
C LEU A 122 13.15 4.58 26.68
N TYR A 123 12.92 5.25 25.56
CA TYR A 123 13.45 6.59 25.30
C TYR A 123 12.65 7.70 25.98
N LEU A 124 11.39 7.46 26.36
CA LEU A 124 10.46 8.48 26.86
C LEU A 124 11.01 9.31 28.05
N PRO A 125 11.72 8.71 29.05
CA PRO A 125 12.29 9.45 30.17
C PRO A 125 13.38 10.46 29.75
N TYR A 126 14.06 10.19 28.62
CA TYR A 126 15.24 10.95 28.15
C TYR A 126 14.89 11.94 27.05
N LYS A 127 13.65 11.91 26.56
CA LYS A 127 13.19 12.76 25.47
C LYS A 127 13.01 14.19 25.97
N PRO A 128 13.59 15.23 25.28
CA PRO A 128 13.33 16.62 25.62
C PRO A 128 11.82 16.92 25.65
N ARG A 129 11.35 17.45 26.74
CA ARG A 129 9.93 17.77 26.96
C ARG A 129 9.74 19.28 27.12
N LYS A 130 8.51 19.78 26.84
CA LYS A 130 8.09 21.09 27.28
C LYS A 130 8.03 21.11 28.82
N ILE A 131 8.18 22.29 29.41
CA ILE A 131 8.09 22.47 30.88
C ILE A 131 6.79 21.85 31.37
N SER A 132 6.92 20.79 32.20
CA SER A 132 5.81 20.08 32.83
C SER A 132 5.66 20.53 34.28
N LEU A 133 4.54 20.16 34.93
CA LEU A 133 4.35 20.38 36.36
C LEU A 133 5.45 19.69 37.19
N ALA A 134 5.88 18.51 36.76
CA ALA A 134 7.02 17.82 37.37
C ALA A 134 8.33 18.60 37.20
N GLU A 135 8.58 19.17 36.03
CA GLU A 135 9.78 19.98 35.80
C GLU A 135 9.80 21.27 36.63
N ILE A 136 8.64 21.94 36.77
CA ILE A 136 8.48 23.09 37.68
C ILE A 136 8.77 22.66 39.11
N ALA A 137 8.28 21.51 39.56
CA ALA A 137 8.52 20.99 40.89
C ALA A 137 10.01 20.63 41.10
N LYS A 138 10.70 20.09 40.09
CA LYS A 138 12.18 19.86 40.13
C LYS A 138 12.98 21.18 40.23
N GLN A 139 12.56 22.20 39.48
CA GLN A 139 13.17 23.54 39.59
C GLN A 139 13.00 24.15 40.98
N ARG A 140 11.90 23.82 41.68
CA ARG A 140 11.64 24.18 43.10
C ARG A 140 12.41 23.30 44.09
N ARG A 141 13.34 22.44 43.61
CA ARG A 141 14.21 21.56 44.40
C ARG A 141 13.46 20.49 45.21
N LEU A 142 12.25 20.07 44.76
CA LEU A 142 11.44 19.08 45.47
C LEU A 142 11.83 17.61 45.09
N GLU A 143 12.76 17.40 44.18
CA GLU A 143 13.21 16.07 43.73
C GLU A 143 13.83 15.22 44.87
N PRO A 144 14.63 15.74 45.84
CA PRO A 144 15.15 14.95 46.95
C PRO A 144 14.02 14.35 47.82
N LEU A 145 13.01 15.14 48.13
CA LEU A 145 11.85 14.68 48.91
C LEU A 145 11.08 13.57 48.17
N ALA A 146 10.91 13.70 46.83
CA ALA A 146 10.28 12.67 46.02
C ALA A 146 11.07 11.35 46.08
N ARG A 147 12.38 11.39 46.06
CA ARG A 147 13.26 10.21 46.15
C ARG A 147 13.22 9.58 47.55
N GLU A 148 13.23 10.36 48.59
CA GLU A 148 13.09 9.92 49.97
C GLU A 148 11.79 9.15 50.18
N ILE A 149 10.68 9.70 49.66
CA ILE A 149 9.35 9.03 49.71
C ILE A 149 9.38 7.73 48.94
N LEU A 150 9.86 7.70 47.70
CA LEU A 150 9.92 6.49 46.88
C LEU A 150 10.82 5.39 47.50
N ALA A 151 11.88 5.80 48.19
CA ALA A 151 12.80 4.87 48.86
C ALA A 151 12.32 4.43 50.25
N ALA A 152 11.19 4.91 50.74
CA ALA A 152 10.73 4.74 52.11
C ALA A 152 11.79 5.15 53.15
N ASP A 153 12.52 6.22 52.89
CA ASP A 153 13.62 6.71 53.75
C ASP A 153 13.05 7.08 55.13
N PRO A 154 13.71 6.67 56.22
CA PRO A 154 13.33 7.08 57.60
C PRO A 154 13.18 8.59 57.79
N LEU A 155 13.90 9.41 57.05
CA LEU A 155 13.78 10.88 57.07
C LEU A 155 12.39 11.36 56.62
N ALA A 156 11.72 10.64 55.75
CA ALA A 156 10.37 10.97 55.26
C ALA A 156 9.26 10.32 56.11
N LYS A 157 9.55 9.71 57.26
CA LYS A 157 8.55 9.03 58.08
C LYS A 157 7.36 9.93 58.47
N ASP A 158 7.62 11.18 58.82
CA ASP A 158 6.60 12.21 59.06
C ASP A 158 6.62 13.19 57.87
N LEU A 159 5.68 12.95 56.93
CA LEU A 159 5.64 13.70 55.67
C LEU A 159 5.40 15.17 55.84
N ASP A 160 4.54 15.57 56.80
CA ASP A 160 4.19 16.97 56.99
C ASP A 160 5.36 17.75 57.56
N LYS A 161 6.12 17.19 58.51
CA LYS A 161 7.35 17.79 59.01
C LYS A 161 8.41 17.84 57.94
N ARG A 162 8.63 16.73 57.23
CA ARG A 162 9.69 16.72 56.20
C ARG A 162 9.38 17.65 55.03
N ALA A 163 8.10 17.77 54.63
CA ALA A 163 7.65 18.68 53.59
C ALA A 163 7.80 20.16 54.01
N ALA A 164 7.66 20.48 55.34
CA ALA A 164 7.89 21.82 55.86
C ALA A 164 9.32 22.26 55.69
N ASP A 165 10.31 21.35 55.71
CA ASP A 165 11.73 21.68 55.45
C ASP A 165 11.99 22.20 54.02
N PHE A 166 11.08 21.96 53.11
CA PHE A 166 11.16 22.40 51.69
C PHE A 166 10.31 23.65 51.43
N VAL A 167 9.67 24.23 52.45
CA VAL A 167 8.97 25.52 52.32
C VAL A 167 10.00 26.63 52.14
N ASP A 168 9.89 27.41 51.08
CA ASP A 168 10.85 28.46 50.71
C ASP A 168 10.30 29.82 51.10
N ALA A 169 11.17 30.62 51.77
CA ALA A 169 10.86 31.99 52.17
C ALA A 169 10.59 32.94 50.99
N ASP A 170 11.14 32.61 49.80
CA ASP A 170 10.93 33.36 48.56
C ASP A 170 9.57 33.05 47.86
N GLY A 171 8.70 32.23 48.51
CA GLY A 171 7.29 32.01 48.09
C GLY A 171 7.07 31.09 46.88
N GLN A 172 8.08 30.40 46.41
CA GLN A 172 7.90 29.42 45.31
C GLN A 172 7.19 28.13 45.78
N VAL A 173 7.38 27.78 47.09
CA VAL A 173 6.65 26.70 47.79
C VAL A 173 6.10 27.30 49.08
N ALA A 174 4.85 27.71 49.05
CA ALA A 174 4.29 28.49 50.15
C ALA A 174 3.92 27.64 51.39
N THR A 175 3.56 26.37 51.20
CA THR A 175 3.11 25.48 52.25
C THR A 175 3.66 24.05 52.11
N ALA A 176 3.68 23.27 53.17
CA ALA A 176 4.01 21.86 53.13
C ALA A 176 3.09 21.07 52.16
N ALA A 177 1.80 21.46 52.06
CA ALA A 177 0.89 20.89 51.12
C ALA A 177 1.28 21.16 49.66
N ASP A 178 1.79 22.35 49.34
CA ASP A 178 2.35 22.70 48.00
C ASP A 178 3.58 21.88 47.70
N ALA A 179 4.45 21.62 48.66
CA ALA A 179 5.61 20.75 48.54
C ALA A 179 5.18 19.33 48.20
N LEU A 180 4.22 18.73 48.96
CA LEU A 180 3.73 17.41 48.70
C LEU A 180 2.98 17.30 47.37
N LEU A 181 2.25 18.34 46.94
CA LEU A 181 1.62 18.39 45.62
C LEU A 181 2.70 18.39 44.50
N GLY A 182 3.77 19.20 44.66
CA GLY A 182 4.88 19.21 43.73
C GLY A 182 5.61 17.86 43.65
N VAL A 183 5.85 17.24 44.80
CA VAL A 183 6.39 15.85 44.88
C VAL A 183 5.50 14.86 44.17
N GLY A 184 4.16 14.93 44.40
CA GLY A 184 3.19 14.10 43.71
C GLY A 184 3.29 14.21 42.17
N HIS A 185 3.52 15.42 41.65
CA HIS A 185 3.73 15.60 40.20
C HIS A 185 5.03 14.97 39.72
N ILE A 186 6.12 15.00 40.51
CA ILE A 186 7.40 14.35 40.15
C ILE A 186 7.21 12.81 40.10
N ILE A 187 6.63 12.24 41.18
CA ILE A 187 6.37 10.80 41.26
C ILE A 187 5.43 10.31 40.14
N ALA A 188 4.35 11.07 39.85
CA ALA A 188 3.45 10.74 38.76
C ALA A 188 4.14 10.76 37.38
N ASP A 189 5.05 11.72 37.16
CA ASP A 189 5.83 11.76 35.91
C ASP A 189 6.76 10.55 35.81
N ASP A 190 7.47 10.19 36.88
CA ASP A 190 8.33 8.99 36.91
C ASP A 190 7.53 7.72 36.70
N PHE A 191 6.38 7.55 37.31
CA PHE A 191 5.47 6.43 37.09
C PHE A 191 4.97 6.35 35.65
N SER A 192 4.62 7.49 35.05
CA SER A 192 4.14 7.57 33.67
C SER A 192 5.21 7.25 32.64
N ALA A 193 6.49 7.42 32.99
CA ALA A 193 7.62 7.20 32.11
C ALA A 193 8.10 5.72 32.10
N ARG A 194 7.63 4.88 33.04
CA ARG A 194 7.99 3.47 33.11
C ARG A 194 7.45 2.68 31.94
N ALA A 195 8.34 2.07 31.15
CA ALA A 195 8.00 1.30 29.96
C ALA A 195 7.17 0.04 30.26
N ASP A 196 7.47 -0.65 31.37
CA ASP A 196 6.75 -1.84 31.85
C ASP A 196 5.29 -1.53 32.21
N VAL A 197 5.05 -0.43 32.91
CA VAL A 197 3.69 0.06 33.25
C VAL A 197 2.91 0.36 31.96
N ARG A 198 3.52 1.12 31.07
CA ARG A 198 2.90 1.48 29.77
C ARG A 198 2.54 0.24 28.96
N GLN A 199 3.43 -0.75 28.91
CA GLN A 199 3.19 -2.00 28.20
C GLN A 199 2.00 -2.77 28.81
N ARG A 200 1.91 -2.87 30.14
CA ARG A 200 0.82 -3.54 30.84
C ARG A 200 -0.51 -2.86 30.57
N LEU A 201 -0.58 -1.54 30.75
CA LEU A 201 -1.80 -0.74 30.56
C LEU A 201 -2.25 -0.73 29.09
N ARG A 202 -1.31 -0.66 28.15
CA ARG A 202 -1.58 -0.81 26.71
C ARG A 202 -2.20 -2.18 26.42
N GLY A 203 -1.70 -3.26 27.06
CA GLY A 203 -2.25 -4.60 26.93
C GLY A 203 -3.71 -4.72 27.36
N ILE A 204 -4.11 -4.02 28.44
CA ILE A 204 -5.50 -3.96 28.92
C ILE A 204 -6.38 -3.23 27.90
N LEU A 205 -5.93 -2.05 27.42
CA LEU A 205 -6.66 -1.27 26.41
C LEU A 205 -6.89 -2.06 25.12
N TYR A 206 -5.88 -2.76 24.60
CA TYR A 206 -6.05 -3.57 23.39
C TYR A 206 -7.07 -4.69 23.54
N LYS A 207 -7.22 -5.23 24.74
CA LYS A 207 -8.16 -6.33 24.99
C LYS A 207 -9.60 -5.89 25.18
N GLN A 208 -9.82 -4.69 25.68
CA GLN A 208 -11.15 -4.28 26.18
C GLN A 208 -11.63 -2.92 25.68
N ALA A 209 -10.76 -2.08 25.13
CA ALA A 209 -11.15 -0.72 24.77
C ALA A 209 -12.06 -0.66 23.53
N HIS A 210 -12.90 0.36 23.50
CA HIS A 210 -13.82 0.67 22.42
C HIS A 210 -13.49 2.03 21.79
N LEU A 211 -13.62 2.11 20.49
CA LEU A 211 -13.66 3.38 19.76
C LEU A 211 -15.07 3.94 19.89
N LYS A 212 -15.20 5.08 20.54
CA LYS A 212 -16.50 5.76 20.76
C LYS A 212 -16.53 7.08 20.00
N SER A 213 -17.61 7.30 19.28
CA SER A 213 -17.86 8.52 18.53
C SER A 213 -19.18 9.12 18.95
N GLN A 214 -19.22 10.43 19.20
CA GLN A 214 -20.39 11.18 19.61
C GLN A 214 -20.53 12.44 18.79
N ARG A 215 -21.77 12.88 18.56
CA ARG A 215 -22.04 14.15 17.89
C ARG A 215 -21.51 15.32 18.73
N VAL A 216 -20.87 16.29 18.08
CA VAL A 216 -20.58 17.58 18.70
C VAL A 216 -21.89 18.38 18.69
N GLU A 217 -22.42 18.67 19.86
CA GLU A 217 -23.66 19.43 20.00
C GLU A 217 -23.47 20.84 19.44
N SER A 218 -24.27 21.18 18.42
CA SER A 218 -24.46 22.54 17.95
C SER A 218 -25.87 22.98 18.38
N GLU A 219 -25.96 23.96 19.25
CA GLU A 219 -27.22 24.45 19.78
C GLU A 219 -28.20 24.84 18.66
N GLY A 220 -29.35 24.16 18.64
CA GLY A 220 -30.59 24.66 17.99
C GLY A 220 -30.68 24.67 16.47
N LYS A 221 -29.72 24.13 15.70
CA LYS A 221 -29.79 24.12 14.22
C LYS A 221 -30.22 22.76 13.67
N ALA A 222 -31.08 22.79 12.64
CA ALA A 222 -31.41 21.61 11.84
C ALA A 222 -30.13 21.04 11.22
N LEU A 223 -30.04 19.69 11.12
CA LEU A 223 -28.89 18.98 10.53
C LEU A 223 -28.58 19.51 9.13
N SER A 224 -27.35 19.95 8.90
CA SER A 224 -26.84 20.30 7.58
C SER A 224 -26.82 19.05 6.68
N LYS A 225 -26.67 19.26 5.36
CA LYS A 225 -26.54 18.12 4.43
C LYS A 225 -25.34 17.25 4.78
N ASP A 226 -24.23 17.85 5.19
CA ASP A 226 -23.00 17.16 5.56
C ASP A 226 -23.15 16.35 6.86
N GLU A 227 -23.83 16.91 7.88
CA GLU A 227 -24.11 16.20 9.13
C GLU A 227 -24.96 14.93 8.92
N LYS A 228 -25.86 14.92 7.93
CA LYS A 228 -26.70 13.75 7.64
C LYS A 228 -25.87 12.53 7.23
N HIS A 229 -24.72 12.74 6.58
CA HIS A 229 -23.81 11.64 6.19
C HIS A 229 -23.10 10.97 7.38
N PHE A 230 -23.05 11.65 8.54
CA PHE A 230 -22.40 11.13 9.75
C PHE A 230 -23.39 10.63 10.79
N ARG A 231 -24.69 10.55 10.48
CA ARG A 231 -25.74 10.18 11.42
C ARG A 231 -25.48 8.85 12.13
N ASP A 232 -24.96 7.85 11.41
CA ASP A 232 -24.67 6.52 11.92
C ASP A 232 -23.51 6.51 12.94
N TYR A 233 -22.77 7.62 13.05
CA TYR A 233 -21.63 7.79 13.96
C TYR A 233 -21.90 8.76 15.10
N PHE A 234 -23.14 9.25 15.27
CA PHE A 234 -23.49 10.19 16.34
C PHE A 234 -23.53 9.54 17.73
N ASP A 235 -23.76 8.24 17.79
CA ASP A 235 -23.63 7.42 18.99
C ASP A 235 -23.12 6.04 18.57
N TYR A 236 -21.82 5.97 18.36
CA TYR A 236 -21.16 4.77 17.86
C TYR A 236 -20.14 4.27 18.88
N SER A 237 -20.15 2.96 19.13
CA SER A 237 -19.18 2.29 20.00
C SER A 237 -18.86 0.91 19.45
N GLU A 238 -17.58 0.63 19.18
CA GLU A 238 -17.13 -0.68 18.72
C GLU A 238 -15.73 -0.99 19.28
N HIS A 239 -15.49 -2.26 19.57
CA HIS A 239 -14.21 -2.73 20.08
C HIS A 239 -13.07 -2.40 19.10
N ILE A 240 -11.95 -1.81 19.59
CA ILE A 240 -10.87 -1.26 18.75
C ILE A 240 -10.29 -2.24 17.73
N GLN A 241 -10.27 -3.54 18.03
CA GLN A 241 -9.76 -4.58 17.13
C GLN A 241 -10.76 -5.02 16.06
N ARG A 242 -12.02 -4.58 16.15
CA ARG A 242 -13.11 -5.00 15.26
C ARG A 242 -13.61 -3.88 14.36
N VAL A 243 -13.16 -2.64 14.60
CA VAL A 243 -13.59 -1.48 13.80
C VAL A 243 -13.20 -1.67 12.33
N PRO A 244 -14.20 -1.71 11.40
CA PRO A 244 -13.91 -1.84 9.99
C PRO A 244 -13.16 -0.60 9.45
N PRO A 245 -12.19 -0.77 8.54
CA PRO A 245 -11.38 0.32 8.01
C PRO A 245 -12.20 1.51 7.47
N HIS A 246 -13.24 1.25 6.68
CA HIS A 246 -14.10 2.29 6.11
C HIS A 246 -14.84 3.12 7.17
N ARG A 247 -15.26 2.50 8.30
CA ARG A 247 -15.91 3.22 9.41
C ARG A 247 -14.91 4.09 10.17
N ALA A 248 -13.73 3.56 10.46
CA ALA A 248 -12.67 4.34 11.13
C ALA A 248 -12.27 5.58 10.29
N LEU A 249 -12.12 5.44 8.97
CA LEU A 249 -11.83 6.55 8.07
C LEU A 249 -12.96 7.57 8.02
N ALA A 250 -14.23 7.11 7.97
CA ALA A 250 -15.39 8.00 8.02
C ALA A 250 -15.48 8.77 9.36
N ILE A 251 -15.24 8.10 10.49
CA ILE A 251 -15.18 8.71 11.82
C ILE A 251 -14.08 9.77 11.89
N ASN A 252 -12.88 9.46 11.40
CA ASN A 252 -11.76 10.41 11.34
C ASN A 252 -12.09 11.63 10.48
N ARG A 253 -12.83 11.46 9.37
CA ARG A 253 -13.32 12.57 8.54
C ARG A 253 -14.33 13.44 9.29
N GLY A 254 -15.27 12.83 10.00
CA GLY A 254 -16.25 13.55 10.84
C GLY A 254 -15.59 14.33 11.97
N GLU A 255 -14.53 13.78 12.59
CA GLU A 255 -13.74 14.47 13.61
C GLU A 255 -12.95 15.66 13.01
N ARG A 256 -12.30 15.49 11.86
CA ARG A 256 -11.64 16.60 11.13
C ARG A 256 -12.63 17.71 10.76
N ALA A 257 -13.86 17.34 10.39
CA ALA A 257 -14.93 18.29 10.10
C ALA A 257 -15.55 18.92 11.38
N LYS A 258 -15.08 18.54 12.59
CA LYS A 258 -15.60 18.97 13.90
C LYS A 258 -17.07 18.63 14.13
N LEU A 259 -17.58 17.61 13.47
CA LEU A 259 -18.94 17.11 13.62
C LEU A 259 -19.02 15.99 14.64
N LEU A 260 -17.92 15.27 14.83
CA LEU A 260 -17.79 14.15 15.75
C LEU A 260 -16.72 14.43 16.81
N LYS A 261 -16.97 13.96 18.04
CA LYS A 261 -16.00 13.87 19.12
C LYS A 261 -15.67 12.39 19.31
N VAL A 262 -14.40 12.04 19.16
CA VAL A 262 -13.94 10.64 19.14
C VAL A 262 -12.99 10.36 20.29
N ARG A 263 -13.17 9.23 20.97
CA ARG A 263 -12.36 8.80 22.12
C ARG A 263 -12.13 7.29 22.09
N ILE A 264 -11.07 6.86 22.77
CA ILE A 264 -10.88 5.45 23.15
C ILE A 264 -11.34 5.30 24.59
N GLU A 265 -12.41 4.55 24.81
CA GLU A 265 -12.96 4.26 26.12
C GLU A 265 -12.49 2.88 26.57
N GLY A 266 -11.77 2.84 27.69
CA GLY A 266 -11.22 1.60 28.28
C GLY A 266 -11.69 1.41 29.71
N PRO A 267 -11.39 0.25 30.36
CA PRO A 267 -11.75 -0.07 31.73
C PRO A 267 -10.82 0.66 32.71
N VAL A 268 -11.10 1.94 32.97
CA VAL A 268 -10.24 2.82 33.78
C VAL A 268 -10.02 2.26 35.18
N ASP A 269 -11.06 1.69 35.81
CA ASP A 269 -10.97 1.13 37.17
C ASP A 269 -10.03 -0.09 37.22
N GLU A 270 -10.12 -1.00 36.23
CA GLU A 270 -9.20 -2.16 36.15
C GLU A 270 -7.76 -1.70 35.90
N MET A 271 -7.60 -0.68 35.05
CA MET A 271 -6.28 -0.10 34.76
C MET A 271 -5.68 0.60 35.98
N GLN A 272 -6.52 1.23 36.82
CA GLN A 272 -6.09 1.87 38.05
C GLN A 272 -5.58 0.84 39.05
N VAL A 273 -6.37 -0.21 39.29
CA VAL A 273 -5.93 -1.32 40.17
C VAL A 273 -4.64 -1.94 39.66
N ALA A 274 -4.54 -2.22 38.37
CA ALA A 274 -3.33 -2.80 37.77
C ALA A 274 -2.11 -1.86 37.86
N ALA A 275 -2.31 -0.54 37.84
CA ALA A 275 -1.24 0.44 38.01
C ALA A 275 -0.81 0.54 39.50
N GLU A 276 -1.77 0.61 40.41
CA GLU A 276 -1.51 0.66 41.85
C GLU A 276 -0.77 -0.58 42.34
N ASP A 277 -1.23 -1.79 41.98
CA ASP A 277 -0.59 -3.07 42.35
C ASP A 277 0.84 -3.20 41.81
N PHE A 278 1.11 -2.61 40.65
CA PHE A 278 2.43 -2.70 39.99
C PHE A 278 3.42 -1.65 40.49
N LEU A 279 2.93 -0.45 40.85
CA LEU A 279 3.75 0.71 41.19
C LEU A 279 3.98 0.88 42.68
N VAL A 280 3.03 0.41 43.49
CA VAL A 280 3.05 0.65 44.94
C VAL A 280 3.33 -0.65 45.70
N PRO A 281 4.47 -0.78 46.39
CA PRO A 281 4.71 -1.94 47.25
C PRO A 281 3.66 -2.02 48.38
N LEU A 282 3.23 -3.26 48.71
CA LEU A 282 2.16 -3.51 49.67
C LEU A 282 2.46 -2.92 51.06
N ASP A 283 3.72 -2.99 51.52
CA ASP A 283 4.15 -2.57 52.86
C ASP A 283 4.77 -1.18 52.89
N HIS A 284 4.53 -0.36 51.83
CA HIS A 284 5.13 0.97 51.78
C HIS A 284 4.48 1.95 52.75
N PRO A 285 5.25 2.66 53.62
CA PRO A 285 4.71 3.53 54.66
C PRO A 285 3.82 4.65 54.13
N HIS A 286 4.02 5.06 52.87
CA HIS A 286 3.26 6.12 52.20
C HIS A 286 2.42 5.58 51.04
N ALA A 287 1.89 4.35 51.14
CA ALA A 287 1.14 3.67 50.11
C ALA A 287 -0.02 4.51 49.57
N ASP A 288 -0.78 5.22 50.43
CA ASP A 288 -1.92 6.02 50.01
C ASP A 288 -1.51 7.23 49.15
N LEU A 289 -0.41 7.89 49.49
CA LEU A 289 0.17 8.97 48.65
C LEU A 289 0.59 8.42 47.29
N LEU A 290 1.31 7.30 47.31
CA LEU A 290 1.81 6.68 46.04
C LEU A 290 0.66 6.17 45.16
N LYS A 291 -0.44 5.63 45.74
CA LYS A 291 -1.65 5.31 44.99
C LYS A 291 -2.31 6.55 44.39
N GLY A 292 -2.33 7.65 45.11
CA GLY A 292 -2.77 8.95 44.57
C GLY A 292 -1.91 9.40 43.38
N CYS A 293 -0.58 9.27 43.49
CA CYS A 293 0.34 9.57 42.41
C CYS A 293 0.16 8.61 41.20
N ALA A 294 -0.06 7.32 41.42
CA ALA A 294 -0.33 6.34 40.38
C ALA A 294 -1.62 6.65 39.63
N ARG A 295 -2.67 7.06 40.34
CA ARG A 295 -3.94 7.51 39.74
C ARG A 295 -3.76 8.77 38.89
N ASP A 296 -3.03 9.77 39.40
CA ASP A 296 -2.72 10.97 38.64
C ASP A 296 -1.89 10.65 37.40
N ALA A 297 -0.86 9.82 37.52
CA ALA A 297 -0.07 9.33 36.39
C ALA A 297 -0.92 8.66 35.34
N LEU A 298 -1.85 7.77 35.75
CA LEU A 298 -2.74 7.05 34.83
C LEU A 298 -3.66 8.04 34.09
N VAL A 299 -4.43 8.83 34.81
CA VAL A 299 -5.53 9.65 34.23
C VAL A 299 -5.01 10.82 33.44
N ARG A 300 -4.01 11.52 33.98
CA ARG A 300 -3.50 12.78 33.39
C ARG A 300 -2.41 12.56 32.35
N LEU A 301 -1.57 11.53 32.47
CA LEU A 301 -0.38 11.35 31.64
C LEU A 301 -0.46 10.14 30.72
N VAL A 302 -0.73 8.94 31.26
CA VAL A 302 -0.63 7.69 30.53
C VAL A 302 -1.83 7.47 29.61
N LEU A 303 -3.06 7.57 30.11
CA LEU A 303 -4.28 7.35 29.31
C LEU A 303 -4.35 8.25 28.08
N PRO A 304 -4.18 9.59 28.17
CA PRO A 304 -4.22 10.44 26.99
C PRO A 304 -3.09 10.17 26.01
N SER A 305 -1.96 9.64 26.50
CA SER A 305 -0.83 9.25 25.68
C SER A 305 -1.12 7.96 24.89
N LEU A 306 -1.62 6.93 25.58
CA LEU A 306 -1.99 5.64 24.97
C LEU A 306 -3.20 5.78 24.05
N GLU A 307 -4.18 6.61 24.37
CA GLU A 307 -5.31 6.91 23.49
C GLU A 307 -4.82 7.47 22.14
N ARG A 308 -3.95 8.47 22.17
CA ARG A 308 -3.37 9.03 20.93
C ARG A 308 -2.55 8.01 20.15
N GLU A 309 -1.82 7.14 20.85
CA GLU A 309 -1.04 6.06 20.25
C GLU A 309 -1.96 5.06 19.53
N ILE A 310 -2.97 4.54 20.24
CA ILE A 310 -3.94 3.56 19.70
C ILE A 310 -4.74 4.17 18.53
N ARG A 311 -5.19 5.43 18.67
CA ARG A 311 -5.89 6.15 17.60
C ARG A 311 -5.04 6.26 16.34
N ARG A 312 -3.75 6.58 16.50
CA ARG A 312 -2.82 6.65 15.38
C ARG A 312 -2.64 5.29 14.71
N GLU A 313 -2.49 4.22 15.47
CA GLU A 313 -2.32 2.87 14.95
C GLU A 313 -3.55 2.36 14.21
N ILE A 314 -4.75 2.57 14.76
CA ILE A 314 -5.99 2.23 14.07
C ILE A 314 -6.06 2.99 12.74
N THR A 315 -5.72 4.29 12.74
CA THR A 315 -5.73 5.10 11.53
C THR A 315 -4.71 4.60 10.51
N GLU A 316 -3.47 4.32 10.91
CA GLU A 316 -2.41 3.82 10.03
C GLU A 316 -2.76 2.45 9.44
N TYR A 317 -3.33 1.55 10.24
CA TYR A 317 -3.82 0.27 9.76
C TYR A 317 -4.94 0.44 8.72
N CYS A 318 -5.94 1.28 9.02
CA CYS A 318 -7.08 1.52 8.12
C CYS A 318 -6.67 2.23 6.83
N GLU A 319 -5.73 3.19 6.91
CA GLU A 319 -5.16 3.85 5.74
C GLU A 319 -4.39 2.84 4.86
N SER A 320 -3.55 1.97 5.45
CA SER A 320 -2.80 0.96 4.71
C SER A 320 -3.72 -0.03 4.01
N HIS A 321 -4.74 -0.53 4.71
CA HIS A 321 -5.74 -1.43 4.11
C HIS A 321 -6.50 -0.77 2.95
N ALA A 322 -6.94 0.49 3.13
CA ALA A 322 -7.62 1.23 2.06
C ALA A 322 -6.70 1.42 0.84
N VAL A 323 -5.42 1.73 1.06
CA VAL A 323 -4.44 1.88 -0.03
C VAL A 323 -4.20 0.56 -0.76
N GLU A 324 -4.17 -0.58 -0.06
CA GLU A 324 -4.09 -1.90 -0.71
C GLU A 324 -5.28 -2.17 -1.63
N VAL A 325 -6.51 -1.83 -1.18
CA VAL A 325 -7.71 -1.95 -2.02
C VAL A 325 -7.62 -1.02 -3.24
N PHE A 326 -7.18 0.23 -3.06
CA PHE A 326 -7.01 1.18 -4.17
C PHE A 326 -5.92 0.71 -5.14
N ALA A 327 -4.84 0.13 -4.63
CA ALA A 327 -3.77 -0.45 -5.44
C ALA A 327 -4.28 -1.60 -6.32
N LYS A 328 -5.07 -2.51 -5.77
CA LYS A 328 -5.72 -3.59 -6.52
C LYS A 328 -6.66 -3.05 -7.60
N ASN A 329 -7.52 -2.09 -7.26
CA ASN A 329 -8.44 -1.47 -8.21
C ASN A 329 -7.70 -0.73 -9.34
N LEU A 330 -6.64 0.02 -9.01
CA LEU A 330 -5.81 0.72 -10.00
C LEU A 330 -5.13 -0.28 -10.94
N ARG A 331 -4.53 -1.34 -10.39
CA ARG A 331 -3.89 -2.39 -11.18
C ARG A 331 -4.86 -2.99 -12.20
N ASN A 332 -6.06 -3.34 -11.76
CA ASN A 332 -7.09 -3.92 -12.63
C ASN A 332 -7.55 -2.94 -13.70
N LEU A 333 -7.67 -1.65 -13.37
CA LEU A 333 -8.02 -0.61 -14.35
C LEU A 333 -6.93 -0.42 -15.42
N LEU A 334 -5.65 -0.39 -15.00
CA LEU A 334 -4.50 -0.21 -15.91
C LEU A 334 -4.28 -1.43 -16.81
N LEU A 335 -4.55 -2.63 -16.31
CA LEU A 335 -4.35 -3.89 -17.03
C LEU A 335 -5.59 -4.33 -17.81
N GLN A 336 -6.64 -3.52 -17.95
CA GLN A 336 -7.76 -3.84 -18.85
C GLN A 336 -7.25 -4.07 -20.26
N ALA A 337 -7.91 -5.03 -20.96
CA ALA A 337 -7.58 -5.37 -22.33
C ALA A 337 -7.76 -4.15 -23.27
N PRO A 338 -6.75 -3.79 -24.07
CA PRO A 338 -6.84 -2.67 -25.01
C PRO A 338 -7.76 -3.03 -26.19
N VAL A 339 -8.48 -2.02 -26.69
CA VAL A 339 -9.32 -2.13 -27.90
C VAL A 339 -8.55 -1.48 -29.07
N ALA A 340 -7.44 -2.11 -29.42
CA ALA A 340 -6.57 -1.57 -30.48
C ALA A 340 -7.19 -1.67 -31.88
N GLY A 341 -6.75 -0.81 -32.81
CA GLY A 341 -7.09 -0.86 -34.23
C GLY A 341 -8.55 -0.51 -34.55
N ARG A 342 -9.27 0.18 -33.66
CA ARG A 342 -10.66 0.62 -33.90
C ARG A 342 -10.78 2.13 -33.87
N ARG A 343 -11.62 2.67 -34.78
CA ARG A 343 -12.07 4.07 -34.75
C ARG A 343 -13.17 4.22 -33.69
N VAL A 344 -13.03 5.22 -32.84
CA VAL A 344 -13.89 5.42 -31.69
C VAL A 344 -14.53 6.80 -31.76
N LEU A 345 -15.85 6.88 -31.58
CA LEU A 345 -16.52 8.15 -31.22
C LEU A 345 -16.52 8.26 -29.69
N ALA A 346 -15.77 9.19 -29.15
CA ALA A 346 -15.72 9.51 -27.74
C ALA A 346 -16.69 10.64 -27.39
N LEU A 347 -17.49 10.45 -26.34
CA LEU A 347 -18.45 11.39 -25.82
C LEU A 347 -18.09 11.74 -24.38
N ASP A 348 -17.81 13.02 -24.12
CA ASP A 348 -17.60 13.61 -22.79
C ASP A 348 -18.86 14.36 -22.37
N PRO A 349 -19.70 13.80 -21.47
CA PRO A 349 -20.99 14.35 -21.10
C PRO A 349 -20.87 15.68 -20.34
N GLY A 350 -21.83 16.60 -20.56
CA GLY A 350 -21.91 17.84 -19.80
C GLY A 350 -23.28 18.51 -19.90
N PHE A 351 -23.87 18.89 -18.73
CA PHE A 351 -25.19 19.54 -18.70
C PHE A 351 -25.21 20.94 -19.28
N LYS A 352 -24.29 21.82 -18.82
CA LYS A 352 -24.30 23.24 -19.19
C LYS A 352 -23.48 23.52 -20.44
N SER A 353 -22.33 22.90 -20.56
CA SER A 353 -21.38 23.11 -21.65
C SER A 353 -21.66 22.27 -22.90
N GLY A 354 -22.70 21.42 -22.87
CA GLY A 354 -22.95 20.43 -23.91
C GLY A 354 -22.01 19.23 -23.83
N CYS A 355 -22.36 18.12 -24.49
CA CYS A 355 -21.53 16.94 -24.66
C CYS A 355 -20.46 17.19 -25.75
N LYS A 356 -19.21 16.93 -25.48
CA LYS A 356 -18.13 17.00 -26.47
C LYS A 356 -18.01 15.65 -27.14
N ALA A 357 -18.17 15.62 -28.43
CA ALA A 357 -18.03 14.47 -29.28
C ALA A 357 -16.71 14.58 -30.07
N VAL A 358 -15.89 13.56 -30.04
CA VAL A 358 -14.64 13.49 -30.79
C VAL A 358 -14.51 12.12 -31.44
N VAL A 359 -14.24 12.11 -32.75
CA VAL A 359 -13.83 10.89 -33.44
C VAL A 359 -12.33 10.77 -33.39
N ILE A 360 -11.81 9.64 -32.97
CA ILE A 360 -10.41 9.32 -33.01
C ILE A 360 -10.14 8.14 -33.96
N ASP A 361 -8.98 8.18 -34.62
CA ASP A 361 -8.51 7.10 -35.48
C ASP A 361 -8.00 5.90 -34.68
N GLU A 362 -7.48 4.89 -35.36
CA GLU A 362 -6.94 3.66 -34.77
C GLU A 362 -5.69 3.90 -33.89
N CYS A 363 -5.02 5.05 -34.08
CA CYS A 363 -3.85 5.48 -33.32
C CYS A 363 -4.19 6.50 -32.21
N GLY A 364 -5.46 6.87 -32.05
CA GLY A 364 -5.91 7.84 -31.06
C GLY A 364 -5.74 9.31 -31.48
N ASN A 365 -5.52 9.60 -32.77
CA ASN A 365 -5.48 10.97 -33.27
C ASN A 365 -6.89 11.48 -33.53
N PRO A 366 -7.22 12.74 -33.16
CA PRO A 366 -8.54 13.30 -33.41
C PRO A 366 -8.75 13.61 -34.92
N LEU A 367 -9.86 13.10 -35.47
CA LEU A 367 -10.26 13.30 -36.86
C LEU A 367 -11.30 14.42 -36.98
N GLU A 368 -12.32 14.42 -36.12
CA GLU A 368 -13.41 15.38 -36.11
C GLU A 368 -13.89 15.62 -34.68
N TYR A 369 -14.34 16.84 -34.38
CA TYR A 369 -14.97 17.11 -33.08
C TYR A 369 -16.21 18.02 -33.25
N ALA A 370 -17.16 17.87 -32.30
CA ALA A 370 -18.37 18.66 -32.22
C ALA A 370 -18.83 18.87 -30.78
N VAL A 371 -19.58 19.95 -30.53
CA VAL A 371 -20.25 20.17 -29.24
C VAL A 371 -21.75 19.90 -29.44
N LEU A 372 -22.29 18.95 -28.71
CA LEU A 372 -23.64 18.45 -28.86
C LEU A 372 -24.52 18.84 -27.66
N HIS A 373 -25.67 19.40 -27.89
CA HIS A 373 -26.65 19.70 -26.85
C HIS A 373 -27.74 18.61 -26.80
N ILE A 374 -27.42 17.55 -26.06
CA ILE A 374 -28.28 16.36 -25.96
C ILE A 374 -29.46 16.59 -25.00
N ILE A 375 -29.24 17.41 -23.97
CA ILE A 375 -30.19 17.68 -22.90
C ILE A 375 -30.82 19.06 -23.12
N GLY A 376 -32.16 19.19 -23.06
CA GLY A 376 -32.88 20.44 -23.16
C GLY A 376 -33.86 20.47 -24.32
N GLN A 377 -33.75 21.46 -25.23
CA GLN A 377 -34.66 21.69 -26.33
C GLN A 377 -34.67 20.55 -27.35
N LYS A 378 -35.87 20.16 -27.82
CA LYS A 378 -36.06 19.01 -28.72
C LYS A 378 -35.29 19.17 -30.04
N GLU A 379 -35.31 20.36 -30.61
CA GLU A 379 -34.63 20.67 -31.88
C GLU A 379 -33.12 20.50 -31.78
N LYS A 380 -32.52 20.86 -30.62
CA LYS A 380 -31.10 20.69 -30.37
C LYS A 380 -30.72 19.22 -30.18
N ARG A 381 -31.60 18.45 -29.54
CA ARG A 381 -31.42 16.99 -29.40
C ARG A 381 -31.48 16.31 -30.77
N GLU A 382 -32.43 16.65 -31.63
CA GLU A 382 -32.52 16.12 -32.98
C GLU A 382 -31.29 16.46 -33.85
N ALA A 383 -30.81 17.72 -33.74
CA ALA A 383 -29.54 18.08 -34.39
C ALA A 383 -28.33 17.32 -33.87
N ALA A 384 -28.27 17.06 -32.56
CA ALA A 384 -27.21 16.25 -31.95
C ALA A 384 -27.26 14.78 -32.44
N VAL A 385 -28.46 14.20 -32.53
CA VAL A 385 -28.68 12.86 -33.11
C VAL A 385 -28.14 12.76 -34.52
N LYS A 386 -28.56 13.70 -35.41
CA LYS A 386 -28.09 13.73 -36.80
C LYS A 386 -26.57 13.84 -36.90
N LYS A 387 -25.96 14.69 -36.03
CA LYS A 387 -24.50 14.85 -36.03
C LYS A 387 -23.76 13.61 -35.54
N ILE A 388 -24.28 12.90 -34.53
CA ILE A 388 -23.69 11.62 -34.08
C ILE A 388 -23.73 10.60 -35.20
N VAL A 389 -24.88 10.42 -35.86
CA VAL A 389 -25.02 9.47 -36.95
C VAL A 389 -24.10 9.83 -38.13
N GLU A 390 -24.01 11.13 -38.47
CA GLU A 390 -23.08 11.62 -39.51
C GLU A 390 -21.62 11.28 -39.17
N MET A 391 -21.15 11.59 -37.94
CA MET A 391 -19.77 11.35 -37.50
C MET A 391 -19.44 9.85 -37.51
N VAL A 392 -20.33 9.00 -36.98
CA VAL A 392 -20.15 7.54 -36.96
C VAL A 392 -20.06 6.98 -38.36
N THR A 393 -20.93 7.42 -39.28
CA THR A 393 -21.00 6.90 -40.65
C THR A 393 -19.84 7.41 -41.51
N ALA A 394 -19.53 8.72 -41.45
CA ALA A 394 -18.45 9.32 -42.23
C ALA A 394 -17.08 8.74 -41.90
N HIS A 395 -16.83 8.46 -40.62
CA HIS A 395 -15.54 7.92 -40.17
C HIS A 395 -15.55 6.40 -39.94
N ALA A 396 -16.64 5.71 -40.27
CA ALA A 396 -16.80 4.27 -40.06
C ALA A 396 -16.43 3.83 -38.61
N CYS A 397 -16.91 4.58 -37.61
CA CYS A 397 -16.68 4.23 -36.21
C CYS A 397 -17.39 2.93 -35.86
N THR A 398 -16.69 2.00 -35.22
CA THR A 398 -17.25 0.71 -34.79
C THR A 398 -17.66 0.70 -33.31
N VAL A 399 -17.22 1.72 -32.55
CA VAL A 399 -17.46 1.80 -31.10
C VAL A 399 -17.74 3.23 -30.69
N VAL A 400 -18.68 3.40 -29.75
CA VAL A 400 -18.94 4.67 -29.06
C VAL A 400 -18.51 4.55 -27.60
N ALA A 401 -17.54 5.37 -27.17
CA ALA A 401 -17.07 5.49 -25.79
C ALA A 401 -17.82 6.64 -25.10
N VAL A 402 -18.55 6.35 -24.03
CA VAL A 402 -19.31 7.36 -23.28
C VAL A 402 -18.69 7.53 -21.89
N GLY A 403 -18.31 8.77 -21.53
CA GLY A 403 -17.84 9.10 -20.19
C GLY A 403 -18.92 8.86 -19.13
N ASN A 404 -18.52 8.34 -17.95
CA ASN A 404 -19.46 8.02 -16.88
C ASN A 404 -19.72 9.16 -15.88
N GLY A 405 -19.37 10.37 -16.23
CA GLY A 405 -19.54 11.53 -15.35
C GLY A 405 -20.93 12.14 -15.35
N THR A 406 -20.96 13.42 -15.00
CA THR A 406 -22.23 14.17 -14.89
C THR A 406 -22.94 14.23 -16.25
N ALA A 407 -24.21 13.80 -16.31
CA ALA A 407 -24.99 13.64 -17.54
C ALA A 407 -24.61 12.41 -18.41
N GLY A 408 -23.71 11.54 -17.92
CA GLY A 408 -23.29 10.32 -18.65
C GLY A 408 -24.46 9.38 -18.94
N ARG A 409 -25.43 9.28 -18.05
CA ARG A 409 -26.59 8.38 -18.21
C ARG A 409 -27.58 8.86 -19.27
N GLU A 410 -27.78 10.17 -19.35
CA GLU A 410 -28.63 10.76 -20.39
C GLU A 410 -28.02 10.57 -21.79
N VAL A 411 -26.69 10.70 -21.87
CA VAL A 411 -25.94 10.44 -23.11
C VAL A 411 -25.95 8.96 -23.43
N GLU A 412 -25.74 8.07 -22.46
CA GLU A 412 -25.84 6.62 -22.61
C GLU A 412 -27.20 6.20 -23.16
N SER A 413 -28.30 6.75 -22.59
CA SER A 413 -29.63 6.44 -23.04
C SER A 413 -29.85 6.84 -24.51
N LEU A 414 -29.36 8.02 -24.91
CA LEU A 414 -29.46 8.47 -26.31
C LEU A 414 -28.63 7.55 -27.23
N VAL A 415 -27.39 7.24 -26.88
CA VAL A 415 -26.52 6.38 -27.69
C VAL A 415 -27.11 5.00 -27.85
N ALA A 416 -27.70 4.46 -26.81
CA ALA A 416 -28.35 3.16 -26.86
C ALA A 416 -29.61 3.15 -27.75
N GLU A 417 -30.42 4.25 -27.74
CA GLU A 417 -31.50 4.44 -28.69
C GLU A 417 -30.98 4.46 -30.16
N LEU A 418 -29.89 5.19 -30.42
CA LEU A 418 -29.26 5.25 -31.74
C LEU A 418 -28.69 3.90 -32.22
N VAL A 419 -28.02 3.20 -31.35
CA VAL A 419 -27.44 1.87 -31.66
C VAL A 419 -28.53 0.84 -31.94
N ALA A 420 -29.65 0.93 -31.24
CA ALA A 420 -30.80 0.07 -31.49
C ALA A 420 -31.63 0.49 -32.75
N GLY A 421 -31.54 1.76 -33.15
CA GLY A 421 -32.28 2.38 -34.26
C GLY A 421 -31.43 2.67 -35.47
N GLU A 422 -30.99 3.91 -35.65
CA GLU A 422 -30.39 4.46 -36.87
C GLU A 422 -29.01 3.80 -37.19
N LEU A 423 -28.25 3.41 -36.16
CA LEU A 423 -26.94 2.79 -36.35
C LEU A 423 -26.97 1.24 -36.36
N LYS A 424 -28.15 0.64 -36.26
CA LYS A 424 -28.31 -0.83 -36.18
C LYS A 424 -27.64 -1.56 -37.35
N SER A 425 -27.68 -0.99 -38.55
CA SER A 425 -27.11 -1.61 -39.78
C SER A 425 -25.57 -1.59 -39.78
N LEU A 426 -24.93 -0.74 -38.96
CA LEU A 426 -23.47 -0.56 -38.92
C LEU A 426 -22.74 -1.41 -37.86
N ASP A 427 -23.49 -2.23 -37.13
CA ASP A 427 -22.97 -3.11 -36.05
C ASP A 427 -22.10 -2.34 -35.01
N VAL A 428 -22.52 -1.11 -34.70
CA VAL A 428 -21.84 -0.27 -33.71
C VAL A 428 -22.24 -0.69 -32.31
N GLY A 429 -21.27 -0.84 -31.41
CA GLY A 429 -21.51 -1.03 -30.00
C GLY A 429 -21.10 0.18 -29.17
N TYR A 430 -21.59 0.31 -27.93
CA TYR A 430 -21.15 1.36 -27.03
C TYR A 430 -20.65 0.80 -25.69
N VAL A 431 -19.82 1.58 -24.99
CA VAL A 431 -19.29 1.23 -23.68
C VAL A 431 -19.15 2.47 -22.81
N MET A 432 -19.44 2.32 -21.50
CA MET A 432 -19.18 3.37 -20.52
C MET A 432 -17.71 3.34 -20.14
N VAL A 433 -17.04 4.49 -20.23
CA VAL A 433 -15.60 4.66 -19.89
C VAL A 433 -15.49 5.54 -18.65
N ASN A 434 -14.64 5.14 -17.72
CA ASN A 434 -14.35 5.93 -16.52
C ASN A 434 -13.63 7.23 -16.90
N GLU A 435 -14.27 8.37 -16.67
CA GLU A 435 -13.70 9.70 -16.97
C GLU A 435 -12.87 10.30 -15.82
N ALA A 436 -12.75 9.62 -14.66
CA ALA A 436 -12.03 10.17 -13.51
C ALA A 436 -10.62 10.63 -13.91
N GLY A 437 -10.26 11.85 -13.51
CA GLY A 437 -8.99 12.48 -13.85
C GLY A 437 -8.88 13.01 -15.30
N ALA A 438 -9.86 12.81 -16.19
CA ALA A 438 -9.81 13.37 -17.55
C ALA A 438 -9.74 14.89 -17.54
N SER A 439 -10.46 15.54 -16.63
CA SER A 439 -10.39 17.01 -16.45
C SER A 439 -9.00 17.46 -15.96
N VAL A 440 -8.34 16.67 -15.10
CA VAL A 440 -6.97 16.95 -14.64
C VAL A 440 -5.98 16.80 -15.80
N TYR A 441 -6.09 15.71 -16.58
CA TYR A 441 -5.29 15.51 -17.79
C TYR A 441 -5.46 16.67 -18.77
N SER A 442 -6.68 17.07 -19.07
CA SER A 442 -6.99 18.07 -20.12
C SER A 442 -6.30 19.42 -19.91
N THR A 443 -6.00 19.76 -18.65
CA THR A 443 -5.31 21.00 -18.27
C THR A 443 -3.82 20.81 -18.00
N SER A 444 -3.33 19.56 -18.02
CA SER A 444 -1.92 19.20 -17.75
C SER A 444 -0.95 19.71 -18.81
N VAL A 445 0.34 19.72 -18.48
CA VAL A 445 1.42 20.03 -19.42
C VAL A 445 1.44 18.99 -20.55
N TYR A 446 1.30 17.71 -20.21
CA TYR A 446 1.28 16.62 -21.20
C TYR A 446 0.19 16.82 -22.26
N ALA A 447 -1.04 17.15 -21.84
CA ALA A 447 -2.14 17.34 -22.76
C ALA A 447 -1.96 18.57 -23.67
N ARG A 448 -1.28 19.63 -23.17
CA ARG A 448 -0.96 20.83 -23.99
C ARG A 448 0.13 20.56 -25.01
N GLU A 449 1.13 19.77 -24.64
CA GLU A 449 2.22 19.35 -25.53
C GLU A 449 1.72 18.40 -26.62
N GLU A 450 0.87 17.42 -26.27
CA GLU A 450 0.34 16.44 -27.23
C GLU A 450 -0.75 17.01 -28.14
N LEU A 451 -1.58 17.93 -27.68
CA LEU A 451 -2.77 18.44 -28.37
C LEU A 451 -2.85 19.97 -28.29
N PRO A 452 -1.83 20.71 -28.82
CA PRO A 452 -1.76 22.16 -28.67
C PRO A 452 -2.91 22.89 -29.39
N ALA A 453 -3.42 22.32 -30.50
CA ALA A 453 -4.50 22.90 -31.31
C ALA A 453 -5.92 22.74 -30.71
N HIS A 454 -6.08 21.97 -29.64
CA HIS A 454 -7.39 21.66 -29.08
C HIS A 454 -7.61 22.33 -27.72
N GLU A 455 -8.85 22.73 -27.43
CA GLU A 455 -9.24 23.22 -26.10
C GLU A 455 -9.25 22.10 -25.03
N ALA A 456 -9.17 22.49 -23.76
CA ALA A 456 -9.18 21.54 -22.65
C ALA A 456 -10.37 20.57 -22.67
N ALA A 457 -11.56 21.08 -23.00
CA ALA A 457 -12.77 20.26 -23.06
C ALA A 457 -12.68 19.16 -24.15
N VAL A 458 -12.09 19.48 -25.29
CA VAL A 458 -11.89 18.54 -26.41
C VAL A 458 -10.80 17.52 -26.04
N ARG A 459 -9.72 17.97 -25.36
CA ARG A 459 -8.67 17.06 -24.85
C ARG A 459 -9.23 16.02 -23.86
N GLY A 460 -10.21 16.42 -23.04
CA GLY A 460 -10.92 15.50 -22.12
C GLY A 460 -11.63 14.39 -22.89
N ALA A 461 -12.41 14.75 -23.92
CA ALA A 461 -13.10 13.79 -24.76
C ALA A 461 -12.14 12.86 -25.54
N ILE A 462 -11.04 13.40 -26.07
CA ILE A 462 -9.98 12.58 -26.71
C ILE A 462 -9.43 11.56 -25.71
N SER A 463 -9.16 11.98 -24.48
CA SER A 463 -8.67 11.09 -23.43
C SER A 463 -9.65 9.94 -23.12
N ILE A 464 -10.94 10.19 -23.08
CA ILE A 464 -11.97 9.16 -22.89
C ILE A 464 -11.89 8.10 -24.01
N GLY A 465 -11.75 8.51 -25.26
CA GLY A 465 -11.61 7.58 -26.39
C GLY A 465 -10.29 6.79 -26.33
N ARG A 466 -9.17 7.44 -26.03
CA ARG A 466 -7.86 6.80 -25.90
C ARG A 466 -7.78 5.81 -24.73
N ARG A 467 -8.50 6.07 -23.60
CA ARG A 467 -8.62 5.10 -22.50
C ARG A 467 -9.27 3.81 -22.92
N LEU A 468 -10.17 3.82 -23.89
CA LEU A 468 -10.75 2.61 -24.42
C LEU A 468 -9.75 1.88 -25.34
N GLN A 469 -9.00 2.62 -26.17
CA GLN A 469 -8.00 2.02 -27.06
C GLN A 469 -6.84 1.42 -26.30
N ASP A 470 -6.23 2.13 -25.34
CA ASP A 470 -5.21 1.65 -24.43
C ASP A 470 -5.30 2.33 -23.05
N PRO A 471 -5.94 1.69 -22.06
CA PRO A 471 -6.09 2.24 -20.72
C PRO A 471 -4.76 2.59 -20.05
N LEU A 472 -3.74 1.72 -20.17
CA LEU A 472 -2.44 1.92 -19.55
C LEU A 472 -1.75 3.16 -20.11
N SER A 473 -1.60 3.26 -21.42
CA SER A 473 -0.89 4.34 -22.10
C SER A 473 -1.52 5.71 -21.84
N GLU A 474 -2.83 5.77 -21.63
CA GLU A 474 -3.52 7.03 -21.37
C GLU A 474 -3.58 7.38 -19.88
N LEU A 475 -3.91 6.41 -19.00
CA LEU A 475 -4.07 6.68 -17.57
C LEU A 475 -2.76 7.03 -16.86
N VAL A 476 -1.61 6.55 -17.33
CA VAL A 476 -0.29 6.93 -16.78
C VAL A 476 0.06 8.42 -16.94
N LYS A 477 -0.65 9.14 -17.81
CA LYS A 477 -0.50 10.59 -17.99
C LYS A 477 -1.15 11.40 -16.86
N ILE A 478 -1.96 10.73 -16.04
CA ILE A 478 -2.68 11.29 -14.90
C ILE A 478 -1.96 10.88 -13.63
N GLU A 479 -1.84 11.78 -12.68
CA GLU A 479 -1.37 11.43 -11.35
C GLU A 479 -2.29 10.36 -10.74
N PRO A 480 -1.76 9.20 -10.29
CA PRO A 480 -2.57 8.07 -9.85
C PRO A 480 -3.58 8.43 -8.74
N ALA A 481 -3.23 9.39 -7.87
CA ALA A 481 -4.11 9.90 -6.84
C ALA A 481 -5.37 10.62 -7.37
N ASN A 482 -5.40 11.01 -8.64
CA ASN A 482 -6.54 11.65 -9.29
C ASN A 482 -7.41 10.67 -10.10
N ILE A 483 -7.00 9.42 -10.20
CA ILE A 483 -7.81 8.35 -10.78
C ILE A 483 -8.76 7.85 -9.70
N GLY A 484 -10.06 7.86 -9.96
CA GLY A 484 -11.09 7.46 -8.98
C GLY A 484 -11.11 5.95 -8.76
N VAL A 485 -10.26 5.44 -7.88
CA VAL A 485 -10.10 4.01 -7.60
C VAL A 485 -10.66 3.57 -6.24
N GLY A 486 -11.24 4.50 -5.46
CA GLY A 486 -11.84 4.16 -4.18
C GLY A 486 -12.61 5.29 -3.51
N LEU A 487 -13.63 4.92 -2.73
CA LEU A 487 -14.56 5.84 -2.07
C LEU A 487 -13.90 6.70 -0.98
N TYR A 488 -12.84 6.20 -0.35
CA TYR A 488 -12.17 6.83 0.79
C TYR A 488 -10.78 7.39 0.43
N GLN A 489 -10.52 7.56 -0.87
CA GLN A 489 -9.22 7.99 -1.39
C GLN A 489 -8.73 9.33 -0.80
N HIS A 490 -9.66 10.25 -0.51
CA HIS A 490 -9.35 11.55 0.09
C HIS A 490 -9.21 11.51 1.63
N ASP A 491 -9.48 10.38 2.27
CA ASP A 491 -9.36 10.21 3.72
C ASP A 491 -7.99 9.67 4.15
N VAL A 492 -7.19 9.20 3.20
CA VAL A 492 -5.83 8.65 3.39
C VAL A 492 -4.78 9.75 3.26
N LYS A 493 -3.66 9.61 3.96
CA LYS A 493 -2.51 10.52 3.82
C LYS A 493 -2.00 10.55 2.39
N ALA A 494 -1.99 11.73 1.77
CA ALA A 494 -1.64 11.92 0.36
C ALA A 494 -0.27 11.30 -0.01
N ARG A 495 0.75 11.46 0.84
CA ARG A 495 2.08 10.89 0.59
C ARG A 495 2.07 9.36 0.50
N HIS A 496 1.37 8.70 1.42
CA HIS A 496 1.28 7.24 1.44
C HIS A 496 0.53 6.73 0.21
N LEU A 497 -0.61 7.35 -0.10
CA LEU A 497 -1.40 7.06 -1.30
C LEU A 497 -0.55 7.19 -2.57
N HIS A 498 0.12 8.33 -2.75
CA HIS A 498 0.96 8.61 -3.92
C HIS A 498 2.04 7.55 -4.11
N THR A 499 2.87 7.30 -3.09
CA THR A 499 3.96 6.33 -3.18
C THR A 499 3.46 4.92 -3.53
N SER A 500 2.35 4.49 -2.93
CA SER A 500 1.80 3.15 -3.16
C SER A 500 1.19 3.02 -4.56
N LEU A 501 0.46 4.03 -5.03
CA LEU A 501 -0.15 4.00 -6.35
C LEU A 501 0.89 4.16 -7.47
N ASP A 502 1.94 4.96 -7.29
CA ASP A 502 3.06 5.04 -8.24
C ASP A 502 3.76 3.68 -8.41
N ALA A 503 3.95 2.95 -7.30
CA ALA A 503 4.52 1.61 -7.36
C ALA A 503 3.64 0.62 -8.14
N VAL A 504 2.31 0.78 -8.10
CA VAL A 504 1.39 -0.02 -8.92
C VAL A 504 1.52 0.31 -10.40
N VAL A 505 1.61 1.60 -10.75
CA VAL A 505 1.80 2.02 -12.14
C VAL A 505 3.12 1.47 -12.69
N GLU A 506 4.21 1.61 -11.93
CA GLU A 506 5.51 1.03 -12.27
C GLU A 506 5.41 -0.48 -12.52
N SER A 507 4.76 -1.22 -11.62
CA SER A 507 4.51 -2.65 -11.77
C SER A 507 3.77 -2.98 -13.05
N CYS A 508 2.66 -2.29 -13.35
CA CYS A 508 1.85 -2.52 -14.54
C CYS A 508 2.61 -2.22 -15.83
N VAL A 509 3.35 -1.10 -15.88
CA VAL A 509 4.12 -0.69 -17.05
C VAL A 509 5.22 -1.70 -17.37
N ASN A 510 5.97 -2.15 -16.36
CA ASN A 510 7.03 -3.14 -16.54
C ASN A 510 6.48 -4.56 -16.78
N TYR A 511 5.27 -4.87 -16.29
CA TYR A 511 4.60 -6.12 -16.61
C TYR A 511 4.19 -6.20 -18.08
N VAL A 512 3.63 -5.12 -18.65
CA VAL A 512 3.21 -5.05 -20.06
C VAL A 512 4.39 -4.84 -21.01
N GLY A 513 5.42 -4.11 -20.55
CA GLY A 513 6.51 -3.63 -21.41
C GLY A 513 6.05 -2.47 -22.31
N VAL A 514 6.98 -1.76 -22.87
CA VAL A 514 6.72 -0.50 -23.57
C VAL A 514 7.43 -0.49 -24.93
N ASP A 515 6.69 -0.19 -26.02
CA ASP A 515 7.32 0.11 -27.31
C ASP A 515 7.90 1.53 -27.26
N VAL A 516 9.23 1.64 -27.39
CA VAL A 516 9.95 2.90 -27.27
C VAL A 516 9.59 3.90 -28.37
N ASN A 517 9.15 3.42 -29.52
CA ASN A 517 8.83 4.26 -30.67
C ASN A 517 7.45 4.91 -30.59
N THR A 518 6.51 4.32 -29.84
CA THR A 518 5.14 4.82 -29.70
C THR A 518 4.89 5.46 -28.34
N ALA A 519 5.67 5.11 -27.32
CA ALA A 519 5.45 5.51 -25.95
C ALA A 519 5.56 7.02 -25.72
N SER A 520 4.68 7.56 -24.87
CA SER A 520 4.77 8.91 -24.35
C SER A 520 5.85 9.03 -23.26
N PRO A 521 6.41 10.24 -23.03
CA PRO A 521 7.33 10.47 -21.91
C PRO A 521 6.71 10.12 -20.55
N ALA A 522 5.40 10.27 -20.41
CA ALA A 522 4.67 9.93 -19.22
C ALA A 522 4.65 8.41 -18.96
N LEU A 523 4.61 7.59 -19.99
CA LEU A 523 4.71 6.13 -19.88
C LEU A 523 6.15 5.69 -19.64
N LEU A 524 7.10 6.23 -20.40
CA LEU A 524 8.52 5.88 -20.30
C LEU A 524 9.10 6.11 -18.90
N ARG A 525 8.66 7.14 -18.16
CA ARG A 525 9.18 7.43 -16.81
C ARG A 525 8.95 6.31 -15.80
N TYR A 526 7.99 5.43 -16.03
CA TYR A 526 7.68 4.29 -15.17
C TYR A 526 8.40 3.00 -15.57
N VAL A 527 9.15 3.03 -16.66
CA VAL A 527 10.00 1.90 -17.02
C VAL A 527 11.16 1.81 -16.02
N SER A 528 11.43 0.60 -15.55
CA SER A 528 12.53 0.29 -14.64
C SER A 528 13.84 0.94 -15.11
N GLY A 529 14.53 1.63 -14.22
CA GLY A 529 15.79 2.31 -14.54
C GLY A 529 15.67 3.67 -15.24
N LEU A 530 14.48 4.08 -15.68
CA LEU A 530 14.23 5.39 -16.25
C LEU A 530 13.74 6.41 -15.22
N ASN A 531 14.08 7.66 -15.42
CA ASN A 531 13.52 8.79 -14.70
C ASN A 531 12.87 9.78 -15.68
N GLN A 532 12.21 10.81 -15.17
CA GLN A 532 11.50 11.79 -15.99
C GLN A 532 12.40 12.51 -17.01
N THR A 533 13.65 12.79 -16.66
CA THR A 533 14.61 13.45 -17.58
C THR A 533 15.01 12.52 -18.70
N MET A 534 15.32 11.26 -18.37
CA MET A 534 15.66 10.24 -19.38
C MET A 534 14.47 9.97 -20.31
N ALA A 535 13.27 9.83 -19.77
CA ALA A 535 12.04 9.63 -20.55
C ALA A 535 11.81 10.74 -21.59
N ARG A 536 12.07 11.99 -21.22
CA ARG A 536 12.05 13.12 -22.18
C ARG A 536 13.18 13.02 -23.18
N GLY A 537 14.40 12.64 -22.75
CA GLY A 537 15.53 12.43 -23.64
C GLY A 537 15.24 11.41 -24.74
N PHE A 538 14.58 10.28 -24.43
CA PHE A 538 14.14 9.31 -25.42
C PHE A 538 13.18 9.90 -26.45
N HIS A 539 12.22 10.72 -25.99
CA HIS A 539 11.26 11.38 -26.86
C HIS A 539 11.94 12.41 -27.77
N GLU A 540 12.83 13.24 -27.23
CA GLU A 540 13.58 14.24 -27.99
C GLU A 540 14.53 13.59 -29.01
N TRP A 541 15.23 12.52 -28.60
CA TRP A 541 16.11 11.76 -29.52
C TRP A 541 15.30 11.19 -30.69
N ARG A 542 14.16 10.56 -30.42
CA ARG A 542 13.25 10.01 -31.43
C ARG A 542 12.71 11.08 -32.36
N THR A 543 12.35 12.24 -31.86
CA THR A 543 11.87 13.37 -32.66
C THR A 543 12.95 13.90 -33.59
N LYS A 544 14.20 13.89 -33.14
CA LYS A 544 15.36 14.42 -33.93
C LYS A 544 15.93 13.42 -34.92
N ASN A 545 16.09 12.16 -34.52
CA ASN A 545 16.83 11.13 -35.27
C ASN A 545 15.90 10.10 -35.94
N GLY A 546 14.60 10.12 -35.69
CA GLY A 546 13.65 9.13 -36.16
C GLY A 546 13.44 7.97 -35.17
N ALA A 547 12.77 6.92 -35.62
CA ALA A 547 12.47 5.76 -34.78
C ALA A 547 13.73 4.98 -34.42
N PHE A 548 13.79 4.44 -33.21
CA PHE A 548 14.83 3.49 -32.81
C PHE A 548 14.68 2.19 -33.61
N THR A 549 15.79 1.69 -34.10
CA THR A 549 15.88 0.44 -34.86
C THR A 549 16.64 -0.66 -34.12
N SER A 550 17.40 -0.31 -33.09
CA SER A 550 18.15 -1.24 -32.25
C SER A 550 18.20 -0.75 -30.79
N ARG A 551 18.17 -1.67 -29.85
CA ARG A 551 18.35 -1.40 -28.44
C ARG A 551 19.68 -0.73 -28.10
N GLN A 552 20.72 -0.93 -28.88
CA GLN A 552 22.03 -0.30 -28.69
C GLN A 552 21.98 1.24 -28.82
N GLN A 553 21.09 1.75 -29.71
CA GLN A 553 20.87 3.19 -29.84
C GLN A 553 20.38 3.91 -28.60
N PHE A 554 19.85 3.17 -27.63
CA PHE A 554 19.43 3.76 -26.35
C PHE A 554 20.59 4.43 -25.61
N LEU A 555 21.82 3.91 -25.76
CA LEU A 555 23.01 4.50 -25.16
C LEU A 555 23.42 5.87 -25.77
N GLU A 556 22.85 6.21 -26.94
CA GLU A 556 23.03 7.52 -27.56
C GLU A 556 22.14 8.60 -26.92
N VAL A 557 21.16 8.20 -26.11
CA VAL A 557 20.27 9.16 -25.45
C VAL A 557 21.02 9.88 -24.32
N PRO A 558 21.03 11.23 -24.31
CA PRO A 558 21.77 11.99 -23.34
C PRO A 558 21.33 11.68 -21.89
N GLY A 559 22.30 11.33 -21.04
CA GLY A 559 22.05 11.01 -19.63
C GLY A 559 21.57 9.59 -19.34
N PHE A 560 21.49 8.73 -20.37
CA PHE A 560 21.17 7.32 -20.20
C PHE A 560 22.47 6.49 -20.30
N GLY A 561 22.98 6.02 -19.15
CA GLY A 561 24.22 5.26 -19.05
C GLY A 561 24.00 3.76 -18.93
N GLU A 562 25.11 2.99 -18.94
CA GLU A 562 25.11 1.51 -18.89
C GLU A 562 24.29 0.94 -17.73
N ALA A 563 24.36 1.52 -16.53
CA ALA A 563 23.59 1.03 -15.38
C ALA A 563 22.08 1.16 -15.60
N ALA A 564 21.63 2.27 -16.21
CA ALA A 564 20.22 2.45 -16.56
C ALA A 564 19.82 1.56 -17.74
N PHE A 565 20.72 1.36 -18.70
CA PHE A 565 20.53 0.47 -19.83
C PHE A 565 20.20 -0.96 -19.36
N VAL A 566 21.03 -1.53 -18.49
CA VAL A 566 20.79 -2.88 -17.93
C VAL A 566 19.42 -2.98 -17.25
N GLN A 567 19.01 -1.95 -16.51
CA GLN A 567 17.71 -2.00 -15.80
C GLN A 567 16.50 -1.82 -16.71
N ALA A 568 16.65 -1.10 -17.84
CA ALA A 568 15.53 -0.66 -18.67
C ALA A 568 15.35 -1.47 -19.95
N VAL A 569 16.46 -1.90 -20.57
CA VAL A 569 16.48 -2.40 -21.95
C VAL A 569 15.53 -3.57 -22.21
N GLY A 570 15.36 -4.46 -21.25
CA GLY A 570 14.46 -5.61 -21.38
C GLY A 570 12.96 -5.23 -21.33
N PHE A 571 12.63 -4.09 -20.76
CA PHE A 571 11.24 -3.58 -20.71
C PHE A 571 10.89 -2.66 -21.86
N LEU A 572 11.91 -2.23 -22.64
CA LEU A 572 11.75 -1.41 -23.84
C LEU A 572 11.79 -2.30 -25.08
N LYS A 573 10.70 -2.32 -25.83
CA LYS A 573 10.55 -3.09 -27.06
C LYS A 573 10.77 -2.19 -28.29
N ILE A 574 11.24 -2.80 -29.39
CA ILE A 574 11.28 -2.19 -30.70
C ILE A 574 10.58 -3.14 -31.67
N THR A 575 9.32 -2.85 -31.98
CA THR A 575 8.46 -3.75 -32.77
C THR A 575 8.93 -3.90 -34.20
N ALA A 576 9.51 -2.86 -34.79
CA ALA A 576 10.03 -2.84 -36.16
C ALA A 576 11.57 -2.62 -36.19
N GLY A 577 12.29 -3.32 -35.30
CA GLY A 577 13.74 -3.24 -35.18
C GLY A 577 14.49 -4.12 -36.19
N ILE A 578 15.84 -3.91 -36.30
CA ILE A 578 16.74 -4.72 -37.11
C ILE A 578 16.82 -6.15 -36.54
N ASN A 579 16.91 -6.28 -35.22
CA ASN A 579 16.93 -7.58 -34.55
C ASN A 579 15.54 -7.96 -34.05
N PRO A 580 14.95 -9.07 -34.54
CA PRO A 580 13.62 -9.51 -34.08
C PRO A 580 13.52 -9.79 -32.58
N LEU A 581 14.64 -10.12 -31.92
CA LEU A 581 14.67 -10.30 -30.48
C LEU A 581 14.38 -8.99 -29.68
N ASP A 582 14.63 -7.82 -30.31
CA ASP A 582 14.33 -6.51 -29.69
C ASP A 582 12.84 -6.26 -29.55
N ALA A 583 11.98 -7.00 -30.26
CA ALA A 583 10.53 -6.98 -30.07
C ALA A 583 10.05 -7.83 -28.87
N THR A 584 10.92 -8.65 -28.28
CA THR A 584 10.62 -9.55 -27.17
C THR A 584 11.01 -8.96 -25.82
N TRP A 585 10.63 -9.62 -24.71
CA TRP A 585 11.10 -9.27 -23.38
C TRP A 585 12.43 -9.93 -22.99
N ILE A 586 13.07 -10.62 -23.92
CA ILE A 586 14.36 -11.24 -23.67
C ILE A 586 15.40 -10.13 -23.47
N HIS A 587 16.13 -10.21 -22.36
CA HIS A 587 17.19 -9.25 -22.06
C HIS A 587 18.38 -9.46 -23.01
N PRO A 588 19.05 -8.42 -23.51
CA PRO A 588 20.22 -8.58 -24.40
C PRO A 588 21.32 -9.50 -23.88
N GLU A 589 21.52 -9.55 -22.54
CA GLU A 589 22.44 -10.51 -21.88
C GLU A 589 22.11 -11.97 -22.23
N SER A 590 20.86 -12.27 -22.54
CA SER A 590 20.35 -13.61 -22.82
C SER A 590 20.19 -13.91 -24.33
N TYR A 591 20.55 -12.98 -25.22
CA TYR A 591 20.41 -13.19 -26.68
C TYR A 591 21.19 -14.39 -27.19
N ALA A 592 22.42 -14.60 -26.69
CA ALA A 592 23.20 -15.78 -27.04
C ALA A 592 22.51 -17.11 -26.65
N ILE A 593 21.81 -17.10 -25.52
CA ILE A 593 21.03 -18.27 -25.05
C ILE A 593 19.78 -18.44 -25.94
N ALA A 594 19.07 -17.35 -26.22
CA ALA A 594 17.87 -17.37 -27.08
C ALA A 594 18.20 -17.88 -28.49
N SER A 595 19.34 -17.48 -29.07
CA SER A 595 19.81 -17.98 -30.36
C SER A 595 20.08 -19.49 -30.33
N LYS A 596 20.74 -20.01 -29.30
CA LYS A 596 20.95 -21.46 -29.13
C LYS A 596 19.63 -22.23 -28.95
N VAL A 597 18.65 -21.62 -28.27
CA VAL A 597 17.29 -22.21 -28.16
C VAL A 597 16.63 -22.27 -29.53
N LEU A 598 16.70 -21.19 -30.31
CA LEU A 598 16.16 -21.16 -31.68
C LEU A 598 16.84 -22.19 -32.57
N GLU A 599 18.15 -22.30 -32.55
CA GLU A 599 18.94 -23.32 -33.32
C GLU A 599 18.47 -24.73 -32.94
N ARG A 600 18.28 -25.03 -31.63
CA ARG A 600 17.80 -26.33 -31.15
C ARG A 600 16.39 -26.64 -31.63
N LEU A 601 15.55 -25.62 -31.82
CA LEU A 601 14.19 -25.75 -32.35
C LEU A 601 14.18 -25.78 -33.88
N GLY A 602 15.33 -25.57 -34.53
CA GLY A 602 15.46 -25.49 -35.98
C GLY A 602 14.88 -24.22 -36.58
N GLY A 603 15.00 -23.11 -35.84
CA GLY A 603 14.56 -21.77 -36.25
C GLY A 603 15.69 -20.76 -36.24
N ILE A 604 15.42 -19.59 -36.78
CA ILE A 604 16.30 -18.41 -36.82
C ILE A 604 15.56 -17.19 -36.24
N PRO A 605 16.24 -16.14 -35.80
CA PRO A 605 15.57 -14.94 -35.24
C PRO A 605 14.48 -14.34 -36.13
N GLU A 606 14.68 -14.38 -37.45
CA GLU A 606 13.75 -13.86 -38.45
C GLU A 606 12.39 -14.61 -38.48
N ASP A 607 12.35 -15.84 -37.99
CA ASP A 607 11.10 -16.61 -37.89
C ASP A 607 10.15 -15.99 -36.86
N LEU A 608 10.64 -15.20 -35.89
CA LEU A 608 9.84 -14.50 -34.90
C LEU A 608 8.96 -13.39 -35.50
N THR A 609 9.28 -12.93 -36.71
CA THR A 609 8.47 -11.91 -37.41
C THR A 609 7.19 -12.50 -38.00
N SER A 610 7.12 -13.83 -38.15
CA SER A 610 5.95 -14.55 -38.68
C SER A 610 5.21 -15.32 -37.59
N ARG A 611 3.94 -14.99 -37.35
CA ARG A 611 3.09 -15.66 -36.37
C ARG A 611 3.02 -17.18 -36.58
N GLN A 612 2.87 -17.64 -37.83
CA GLN A 612 2.79 -19.08 -38.13
C GLN A 612 4.08 -19.83 -37.80
N ARG A 613 5.25 -19.21 -38.09
CA ARG A 613 6.56 -19.79 -37.74
C ARG A 613 6.78 -19.81 -36.23
N ALA A 614 6.44 -18.75 -35.55
CA ALA A 614 6.52 -18.69 -34.08
C ALA A 614 5.61 -19.74 -33.38
N GLU A 615 4.40 -19.97 -33.90
CA GLU A 615 3.52 -21.06 -33.43
C GLU A 615 4.11 -22.45 -33.67
N SER A 616 4.78 -22.68 -34.80
CA SER A 616 5.52 -23.93 -35.09
C SER A 616 6.69 -24.14 -34.12
N LEU A 617 7.42 -23.07 -33.79
CA LEU A 617 8.49 -23.11 -32.76
C LEU A 617 7.92 -23.43 -31.36
N ALA A 618 6.77 -22.87 -31.02
CA ALA A 618 6.07 -23.14 -29.76
C ALA A 618 5.69 -24.62 -29.60
N GLN A 619 5.18 -25.26 -30.70
CA GLN A 619 4.84 -26.68 -30.68
C GLN A 619 6.07 -27.56 -30.48
N LYS A 620 7.19 -27.23 -31.14
CA LYS A 620 8.45 -27.96 -30.97
C LYS A 620 9.01 -27.76 -29.56
N ALA A 621 8.89 -26.56 -29.00
CA ALA A 621 9.35 -26.24 -27.64
C ALA A 621 8.61 -27.03 -26.56
N ALA A 622 7.31 -27.31 -26.76
CA ALA A 622 6.51 -28.13 -25.85
C ALA A 622 7.03 -29.57 -25.68
N SER A 623 7.83 -30.06 -26.63
CA SER A 623 8.42 -31.40 -26.61
C SER A 623 9.81 -31.46 -25.97
N LEU A 624 10.39 -30.31 -25.54
CA LEU A 624 11.73 -30.25 -24.96
C LEU A 624 11.72 -30.70 -23.48
N ASP A 625 12.74 -31.47 -23.09
CA ASP A 625 13.07 -31.71 -21.69
C ASP A 625 13.79 -30.48 -21.14
N LEU A 626 13.01 -29.56 -20.53
CA LEU A 626 13.53 -28.29 -20.02
C LEU A 626 14.63 -28.45 -18.95
N PRO A 627 14.51 -29.35 -17.96
CA PRO A 627 15.57 -29.59 -16.98
C PRO A 627 16.90 -30.04 -17.58
N ALA A 628 16.87 -30.97 -18.54
CA ALA A 628 18.06 -31.46 -19.23
C ALA A 628 18.70 -30.36 -20.08
N PHE A 629 17.85 -29.60 -20.81
CA PHE A 629 18.32 -28.53 -21.70
C PHE A 629 18.88 -27.33 -20.93
N ALA A 630 18.27 -26.96 -19.79
CA ALA A 630 18.81 -25.92 -18.90
C ALA A 630 20.21 -26.26 -18.40
N LYS A 631 20.43 -27.53 -18.03
CA LYS A 631 21.74 -28.04 -17.59
C LYS A 631 22.76 -28.02 -18.73
N GLU A 632 22.38 -28.37 -19.98
CA GLU A 632 23.21 -28.32 -21.15
C GLU A 632 23.70 -26.91 -21.44
N LEU A 633 22.80 -25.93 -21.35
CA LEU A 633 23.10 -24.51 -21.58
C LEU A 633 23.79 -23.83 -20.39
N GLY A 634 23.85 -24.46 -19.22
CA GLY A 634 24.42 -23.89 -18.00
C GLY A 634 23.58 -22.72 -17.43
N VAL A 635 22.26 -22.71 -17.64
CA VAL A 635 21.34 -21.64 -17.24
C VAL A 635 20.31 -22.14 -16.25
N GLY A 636 19.68 -21.23 -15.52
CA GLY A 636 18.58 -21.55 -14.63
C GLY A 636 17.32 -21.97 -15.39
N ARG A 637 16.55 -22.86 -14.79
CA ARG A 637 15.33 -23.39 -15.41
C ARG A 637 14.28 -22.29 -15.66
N LEU A 638 14.14 -21.34 -14.75
CA LEU A 638 13.12 -20.30 -14.84
C LEU A 638 13.44 -19.36 -16.00
N LEU A 639 14.72 -18.95 -16.14
CA LEU A 639 15.18 -18.13 -17.26
C LEU A 639 14.94 -18.83 -18.61
N LEU A 640 15.25 -20.12 -18.70
CA LEU A 640 15.03 -20.88 -19.94
C LEU A 640 13.53 -20.96 -20.28
N THR A 641 12.67 -21.19 -19.29
CA THR A 641 11.23 -21.19 -19.49
C THR A 641 10.74 -19.85 -20.01
N ASP A 642 11.17 -18.75 -19.38
CA ASP A 642 10.80 -17.39 -19.78
C ASP A 642 11.27 -17.09 -21.22
N ILE A 643 12.48 -17.50 -21.60
CA ILE A 643 12.98 -17.33 -22.98
C ILE A 643 12.10 -18.10 -23.98
N ILE A 644 11.79 -19.38 -23.70
CA ILE A 644 10.98 -20.19 -24.59
C ILE A 644 9.56 -19.61 -24.75
N GLU A 645 8.94 -19.16 -23.67
CA GLU A 645 7.64 -18.48 -23.73
C GLU A 645 7.65 -17.23 -24.61
N GLN A 646 8.75 -16.45 -24.54
CA GLN A 646 8.91 -15.26 -25.38
C GLN A 646 9.15 -15.57 -26.84
N LEU A 647 9.90 -16.64 -27.14
CA LEU A 647 10.12 -17.09 -28.51
C LEU A 647 8.86 -17.72 -29.11
N ALA A 648 8.04 -18.36 -28.29
CA ALA A 648 6.77 -18.95 -28.72
C ALA A 648 5.71 -17.89 -29.10
N ARG A 649 5.75 -16.71 -28.44
CA ARG A 649 4.79 -15.62 -28.66
C ARG A 649 5.50 -14.26 -28.64
N PRO A 650 6.30 -13.97 -29.67
CA PRO A 650 7.08 -12.74 -29.73
C PRO A 650 6.18 -11.51 -29.78
N GLY A 651 6.54 -10.48 -29.04
CA GLY A 651 5.85 -9.19 -29.03
C GLY A 651 4.46 -9.17 -28.39
N ARG A 652 3.95 -10.29 -27.86
CA ARG A 652 2.62 -10.39 -27.26
C ARG A 652 2.43 -9.40 -26.10
N ASP A 653 1.26 -8.78 -26.08
CA ASP A 653 0.77 -8.03 -24.90
C ASP A 653 0.07 -9.02 -23.93
N PRO A 654 0.52 -9.12 -22.66
CA PRO A 654 -0.09 -10.03 -21.70
C PRO A 654 -1.57 -9.70 -21.38
N ARG A 655 -2.03 -8.50 -21.71
CA ARG A 655 -3.43 -8.08 -21.57
C ARG A 655 -4.36 -8.68 -22.62
N GLU A 656 -3.85 -9.23 -23.72
CA GLU A 656 -4.68 -9.87 -24.77
C GLU A 656 -5.42 -11.12 -24.26
N ASP A 657 -4.91 -11.77 -23.21
CA ASP A 657 -5.56 -12.92 -22.58
C ASP A 657 -6.71 -12.53 -21.63
N LEU A 658 -6.85 -11.25 -21.34
CA LEU A 658 -7.90 -10.75 -20.45
C LEU A 658 -9.22 -10.59 -21.22
N PRO A 659 -10.38 -10.66 -20.52
CA PRO A 659 -11.66 -10.44 -21.15
C PRO A 659 -11.73 -9.09 -21.84
N GLN A 660 -12.13 -9.09 -23.11
CA GLN A 660 -12.37 -7.86 -23.87
C GLN A 660 -13.55 -7.08 -23.27
N PRO A 661 -13.57 -5.73 -23.33
CA PRO A 661 -14.70 -4.95 -22.91
C PRO A 661 -16.00 -5.38 -23.60
N PHE A 662 -17.08 -5.47 -22.85
CA PHE A 662 -18.39 -5.83 -23.40
C PHE A 662 -19.06 -4.61 -24.01
N PHE A 663 -19.30 -4.66 -25.32
CA PHE A 663 -20.00 -3.60 -26.04
C PHE A 663 -21.50 -3.82 -25.97
N LYS A 664 -22.22 -2.87 -25.36
CA LYS A 664 -23.67 -2.90 -25.21
C LYS A 664 -24.34 -2.58 -26.54
N LYS A 665 -25.46 -3.27 -26.83
CA LYS A 665 -26.27 -3.05 -28.05
C LYS A 665 -27.74 -2.64 -27.73
N GLY A 666 -28.05 -2.27 -26.46
CA GLY A 666 -29.41 -1.89 -26.04
C GLY A 666 -29.46 -1.35 -24.62
N VAL A 667 -30.61 -0.80 -24.21
CA VAL A 667 -30.88 -0.25 -22.87
C VAL A 667 -31.75 -1.22 -22.09
N LEU A 668 -31.35 -1.50 -20.84
CA LEU A 668 -32.21 -2.10 -19.82
C LEU A 668 -32.85 -0.99 -18.99
N LYS A 669 -34.16 -1.06 -18.79
CA LYS A 669 -34.88 -0.18 -17.85
C LYS A 669 -35.14 -0.91 -16.55
N LEU A 670 -35.20 -0.17 -15.43
CA LEU A 670 -35.49 -0.76 -14.12
C LEU A 670 -36.84 -1.48 -14.07
N GLU A 671 -37.78 -1.02 -14.91
CA GLU A 671 -39.13 -1.58 -15.05
C GLU A 671 -39.10 -2.95 -15.73
N ASP A 672 -38.11 -3.20 -16.58
CA ASP A 672 -37.95 -4.44 -17.35
C ASP A 672 -37.27 -5.55 -16.53
N LEU A 673 -36.79 -5.24 -15.32
CA LEU A 673 -36.13 -6.22 -14.46
C LEU A 673 -37.11 -7.02 -13.63
N GLU A 674 -36.88 -8.33 -13.60
CA GLU A 674 -37.59 -9.28 -12.74
C GLU A 674 -36.58 -9.97 -11.79
N VAL A 675 -37.05 -10.31 -10.58
CA VAL A 675 -36.25 -11.09 -9.64
C VAL A 675 -35.92 -12.46 -10.22
N GLY A 676 -34.67 -12.85 -10.22
CA GLY A 676 -34.15 -14.08 -10.83
C GLY A 676 -33.69 -13.92 -12.28
N MET A 677 -33.85 -12.74 -12.89
CA MET A 677 -33.39 -12.48 -14.27
C MET A 677 -31.85 -12.56 -14.34
N GLU A 678 -31.34 -13.27 -15.33
CA GLU A 678 -29.91 -13.39 -15.63
C GLU A 678 -29.43 -12.21 -16.45
N LEU A 679 -28.34 -11.58 -16.04
CA LEU A 679 -27.72 -10.42 -16.67
C LEU A 679 -26.21 -10.58 -16.76
N MET A 680 -25.61 -9.99 -17.79
CA MET A 680 -24.18 -9.76 -17.84
C MET A 680 -23.90 -8.34 -17.37
N GLY A 681 -22.94 -8.18 -16.48
CA GLY A 681 -22.56 -6.87 -15.97
C GLY A 681 -21.05 -6.71 -15.87
N SER A 682 -20.58 -5.48 -15.85
CA SER A 682 -19.18 -5.12 -15.66
C SER A 682 -18.95 -4.62 -14.25
N VAL A 683 -17.94 -5.14 -13.55
CA VAL A 683 -17.60 -4.72 -12.20
C VAL A 683 -16.99 -3.32 -12.23
N LEU A 684 -17.67 -2.35 -11.62
CA LEU A 684 -17.22 -0.95 -11.55
C LEU A 684 -16.26 -0.70 -10.41
N ASN A 685 -16.53 -1.32 -9.26
CA ASN A 685 -15.72 -1.14 -8.05
C ASN A 685 -15.88 -2.34 -7.12
N VAL A 686 -14.80 -2.68 -6.43
CA VAL A 686 -14.78 -3.75 -5.43
C VAL A 686 -14.43 -3.11 -4.09
N VAL A 687 -15.21 -3.45 -3.06
CA VAL A 687 -15.09 -2.92 -1.70
C VAL A 687 -15.20 -4.06 -0.69
N ASP A 688 -14.79 -3.84 0.56
CA ASP A 688 -14.75 -4.87 1.62
C ASP A 688 -16.06 -5.64 1.81
N PHE A 689 -17.20 -5.03 1.53
CA PHE A 689 -18.53 -5.61 1.72
C PHE A 689 -19.18 -6.15 0.44
N GLY A 690 -18.49 -6.07 -0.72
CA GLY A 690 -18.99 -6.61 -1.99
C GLY A 690 -18.49 -5.87 -3.23
N ALA A 691 -19.22 -6.02 -4.33
CA ALA A 691 -18.89 -5.41 -5.62
C ALA A 691 -20.06 -4.62 -6.20
N PHE A 692 -19.75 -3.49 -6.82
CA PHE A 692 -20.69 -2.71 -7.62
C PHE A 692 -20.56 -3.12 -9.08
N VAL A 693 -21.69 -3.51 -9.68
CA VAL A 693 -21.74 -4.05 -11.04
C VAL A 693 -22.65 -3.18 -11.90
N ASP A 694 -22.14 -2.74 -13.03
CA ASP A 694 -22.93 -2.06 -14.07
C ASP A 694 -23.64 -3.11 -14.92
N ILE A 695 -24.93 -3.19 -14.79
CA ILE A 695 -25.81 -4.09 -15.55
C ILE A 695 -26.56 -3.34 -16.68
N GLY A 696 -26.15 -2.10 -17.00
CA GLY A 696 -26.80 -1.28 -18.02
C GLY A 696 -27.98 -0.44 -17.53
N LEU A 697 -28.17 -0.34 -16.22
CA LEU A 697 -29.16 0.54 -15.59
C LEU A 697 -28.57 1.91 -15.26
N HIS A 698 -29.45 2.87 -14.90
CA HIS A 698 -29.05 4.19 -14.43
C HIS A 698 -28.15 4.10 -13.17
N ASP A 699 -28.47 3.21 -12.24
CA ASP A 699 -27.73 2.99 -11.00
C ASP A 699 -27.06 1.59 -11.04
N SER A 700 -25.85 1.48 -10.52
CA SER A 700 -25.15 0.21 -10.43
C SER A 700 -25.86 -0.75 -9.46
N GLY A 701 -25.94 -2.01 -9.82
CA GLY A 701 -26.35 -3.06 -8.91
C GLY A 701 -25.24 -3.39 -7.90
N MET A 702 -25.60 -3.89 -6.72
CA MET A 702 -24.64 -4.30 -5.70
C MET A 702 -24.72 -5.82 -5.48
N VAL A 703 -23.59 -6.47 -5.58
CA VAL A 703 -23.41 -7.87 -5.14
C VAL A 703 -22.74 -7.84 -3.77
N HIS A 704 -23.49 -8.22 -2.72
CA HIS A 704 -22.94 -8.31 -1.38
C HIS A 704 -21.91 -9.45 -1.30
N ILE A 705 -20.88 -9.34 -0.41
CA ILE A 705 -19.82 -10.35 -0.26
C ILE A 705 -20.37 -11.78 -0.08
N SER A 706 -21.51 -11.94 0.60
CA SER A 706 -22.19 -13.23 0.77
C SER A 706 -22.86 -13.74 -0.49
N GLN A 707 -22.95 -12.95 -1.55
CA GLN A 707 -23.59 -13.28 -2.83
C GLN A 707 -22.60 -13.40 -3.99
N LEU A 708 -21.30 -13.21 -3.73
CA LEU A 708 -20.24 -13.34 -4.74
C LEU A 708 -19.92 -14.80 -5.09
N SER A 709 -20.03 -15.71 -4.13
CA SER A 709 -19.73 -17.13 -4.34
C SER A 709 -20.55 -18.02 -3.42
N SER A 710 -20.77 -19.28 -3.83
CA SER A 710 -21.37 -20.32 -2.99
C SER A 710 -20.45 -20.73 -1.82
N ARG A 711 -19.13 -20.42 -1.91
CA ARG A 711 -18.14 -20.64 -0.85
C ARG A 711 -17.98 -19.37 -0.01
N TYR A 712 -17.44 -19.52 1.21
CA TYR A 712 -17.12 -18.37 2.04
C TYR A 712 -16.01 -17.53 1.39
N VAL A 713 -16.31 -16.26 1.14
CA VAL A 713 -15.38 -15.27 0.60
C VAL A 713 -14.91 -14.40 1.74
N ARG A 714 -13.60 -14.31 1.92
CA ARG A 714 -12.99 -13.45 2.94
C ARG A 714 -12.73 -12.06 2.39
N ASP A 715 -12.20 -11.98 1.18
CA ASP A 715 -11.91 -10.74 0.45
C ASP A 715 -12.66 -10.80 -0.91
N PRO A 716 -13.55 -9.84 -1.22
CA PRO A 716 -14.20 -9.76 -2.51
C PRO A 716 -13.25 -9.76 -3.71
N HIS A 717 -12.04 -9.23 -3.56
CA HIS A 717 -11.02 -9.19 -4.60
C HIS A 717 -10.44 -10.58 -4.97
N ASP A 718 -10.68 -11.61 -4.14
CA ASP A 718 -10.30 -12.99 -4.46
C ASP A 718 -11.29 -13.64 -5.46
N VAL A 719 -12.46 -13.02 -5.68
CA VAL A 719 -13.54 -13.57 -6.51
C VAL A 719 -13.81 -12.71 -7.74
N VAL A 720 -13.75 -11.38 -7.60
CA VAL A 720 -14.07 -10.44 -8.69
C VAL A 720 -13.06 -9.31 -8.76
N THR A 721 -12.83 -8.80 -9.98
CA THR A 721 -11.91 -7.69 -10.23
C THR A 721 -12.62 -6.54 -10.94
N VAL A 722 -12.12 -5.30 -10.75
CA VAL A 722 -12.67 -4.11 -11.43
C VAL A 722 -12.49 -4.26 -12.93
N GLY A 723 -13.57 -4.03 -13.69
CA GLY A 723 -13.61 -4.18 -15.13
C GLY A 723 -13.95 -5.60 -15.60
N GLU A 724 -14.05 -6.58 -14.71
CA GLU A 724 -14.42 -7.95 -15.03
C GLU A 724 -15.89 -8.03 -15.45
N ILE A 725 -16.15 -8.83 -16.48
CA ILE A 725 -17.51 -9.12 -16.93
C ILE A 725 -18.00 -10.34 -16.15
N VAL A 726 -19.04 -10.12 -15.35
CA VAL A 726 -19.61 -11.14 -14.49
C VAL A 726 -21.05 -11.44 -14.85
N LYS A 727 -21.42 -12.71 -14.74
CA LYS A 727 -22.81 -13.14 -14.82
C LYS A 727 -23.45 -12.96 -13.45
N VAL A 728 -24.57 -12.23 -13.42
CA VAL A 728 -25.32 -11.92 -12.20
C VAL A 728 -26.81 -12.19 -12.38
N TRP A 729 -27.47 -12.46 -11.28
CA TRP A 729 -28.96 -12.59 -11.24
C TRP A 729 -29.52 -11.52 -10.30
N VAL A 730 -30.67 -11.01 -10.64
CA VAL A 730 -31.38 -10.03 -9.81
C VAL A 730 -31.91 -10.75 -8.56
N LEU A 731 -31.41 -10.37 -7.39
CA LEU A 731 -31.81 -10.92 -6.10
C LEU A 731 -33.00 -10.16 -5.51
N GLU A 732 -32.95 -8.84 -5.53
CA GLU A 732 -33.99 -7.97 -4.95
C GLU A 732 -34.02 -6.65 -5.72
N LEU A 733 -35.23 -6.09 -5.90
CA LEU A 733 -35.49 -4.81 -6.57
C LEU A 733 -36.21 -3.84 -5.63
N ASP A 734 -35.53 -2.77 -5.21
CA ASP A 734 -36.15 -1.65 -4.53
C ASP A 734 -36.43 -0.53 -5.54
N LYS A 735 -37.60 -0.58 -6.17
CA LYS A 735 -38.03 0.43 -7.18
C LYS A 735 -38.17 1.84 -6.59
N ALA A 736 -38.47 1.97 -5.30
CA ALA A 736 -38.66 3.26 -4.64
C ALA A 736 -37.31 3.98 -4.42
N ARG A 737 -36.25 3.21 -4.10
CA ARG A 737 -34.90 3.73 -3.87
C ARG A 737 -33.97 3.57 -5.07
N ARG A 738 -34.47 3.00 -6.16
CA ARG A 738 -33.72 2.66 -7.38
C ARG A 738 -32.48 1.78 -7.09
N ARG A 739 -32.61 0.81 -6.18
CA ARG A 739 -31.52 -0.10 -5.82
C ARG A 739 -31.80 -1.50 -6.32
N VAL A 740 -30.75 -2.11 -6.88
CA VAL A 740 -30.78 -3.50 -7.35
C VAL A 740 -29.75 -4.28 -6.55
N ALA A 741 -30.21 -5.27 -5.80
CA ALA A 741 -29.34 -6.24 -5.19
C ALA A 741 -29.15 -7.40 -6.17
N LEU A 742 -27.90 -7.80 -6.39
CA LEU A 742 -27.50 -8.82 -7.34
C LEU A 742 -26.85 -10.00 -6.62
N THR A 743 -26.86 -11.14 -7.25
CA THR A 743 -26.11 -12.34 -6.82
C THR A 743 -25.36 -12.95 -8.00
N MET A 744 -24.15 -13.44 -7.74
CA MET A 744 -23.37 -14.26 -8.67
C MET A 744 -23.63 -15.75 -8.46
N ILE A 745 -24.46 -16.10 -7.48
CA ILE A 745 -24.84 -17.48 -7.18
C ILE A 745 -26.08 -17.82 -8.01
N GLN A 746 -25.97 -18.82 -8.89
CA GLN A 746 -27.07 -19.24 -9.74
C GLN A 746 -28.29 -19.62 -8.89
N PRO A 747 -29.48 -19.06 -9.17
CA PRO A 747 -30.71 -19.45 -8.50
C PRO A 747 -30.93 -20.95 -8.55
N GLY A 748 -31.22 -21.60 -7.41
CA GLY A 748 -31.39 -23.03 -7.30
C GLY A 748 -30.13 -23.86 -7.05
N SER A 749 -28.94 -23.24 -7.02
CA SER A 749 -27.74 -23.95 -6.60
C SER A 749 -27.74 -24.15 -5.07
N VAL A 750 -27.39 -25.33 -4.62
CA VAL A 750 -27.32 -25.68 -3.18
C VAL A 750 -26.11 -24.95 -2.59
N ARG A 751 -26.37 -24.02 -1.69
CA ARG A 751 -25.31 -23.36 -0.91
C ARG A 751 -24.63 -24.44 -0.07
N ALA A 752 -23.31 -24.62 -0.20
CA ALA A 752 -22.56 -25.53 0.65
C ALA A 752 -22.78 -25.13 2.12
N GLN A 753 -23.54 -25.89 2.86
CA GLN A 753 -23.76 -25.69 4.29
C GLN A 753 -22.42 -25.84 4.99
N GLN A 754 -21.88 -24.75 5.46
CA GLN A 754 -20.75 -24.79 6.40
C GLN A 754 -21.30 -25.19 7.76
N GLU A 755 -20.84 -26.32 8.26
CA GLU A 755 -20.93 -26.63 9.68
C GLU A 755 -20.30 -25.46 10.48
N PRO A 756 -20.98 -24.97 11.54
CA PRO A 756 -20.40 -23.93 12.38
C PRO A 756 -19.13 -24.49 13.01
N ARG A 757 -17.97 -23.97 12.63
CA ARG A 757 -16.70 -24.25 13.32
C ARG A 757 -16.86 -23.85 14.78
N ARG A 758 -16.94 -24.86 15.67
CA ARG A 758 -16.79 -24.66 17.10
C ARG A 758 -15.49 -23.90 17.35
N PRO A 759 -15.52 -22.86 18.21
CA PRO A 759 -14.28 -22.16 18.56
C PRO A 759 -13.29 -23.14 19.19
N ALA A 760 -12.08 -23.16 18.66
CA ALA A 760 -10.99 -23.98 19.16
C ALA A 760 -10.80 -23.66 20.67
N ARG A 761 -11.01 -24.62 21.53
CA ARG A 761 -10.66 -24.55 22.94
C ARG A 761 -9.14 -24.38 23.03
N VAL A 762 -8.74 -23.23 23.51
CA VAL A 762 -7.37 -22.99 23.97
C VAL A 762 -7.09 -24.02 25.09
N ALA A 763 -6.15 -24.92 24.83
CA ALA A 763 -5.64 -25.84 25.82
C ALA A 763 -4.77 -25.04 26.80
N THR A 764 -5.32 -24.70 27.94
CA THR A 764 -4.53 -24.26 29.10
C THR A 764 -3.96 -25.52 29.78
N ALA A 765 -2.64 -25.63 29.74
CA ALA A 765 -1.90 -26.59 30.59
C ALA A 765 -2.00 -26.12 32.04
N GLY A 766 -2.54 -26.98 32.90
CA GLY A 766 -2.61 -26.77 34.34
C GLY A 766 -2.76 -28.09 35.09
N ALA A 767 -1.68 -28.48 35.69
CA ALA A 767 -1.44 -29.28 36.89
C ALA A 767 -2.42 -30.39 37.32
N ALA A 768 -1.80 -31.54 37.48
CA ALA A 768 -2.34 -32.73 38.10
C ALA A 768 -2.70 -32.55 39.59
N THR A 769 -3.87 -33.08 39.98
CA THR A 769 -4.04 -33.68 41.32
C THR A 769 -5.01 -34.85 41.24
N ASN A 770 -4.51 -35.97 41.78
CA ASN A 770 -5.21 -37.20 41.98
C ASN A 770 -6.44 -37.04 42.88
N GLN A 771 -7.54 -37.73 42.57
CA GLN A 771 -8.26 -38.53 43.59
C GLN A 771 -9.17 -39.55 42.90
N ARG A 772 -9.04 -40.76 43.48
CA ARG A 772 -9.80 -42.02 43.20
C ARG A 772 -11.22 -41.94 43.74
N SER A 773 -12.22 -42.56 43.07
CA SER A 773 -13.15 -43.51 43.68
C SER A 773 -14.09 -44.11 42.64
N ASN A 774 -14.01 -45.41 42.53
CA ASN A 774 -14.97 -46.53 42.47
C ASN A 774 -16.30 -46.38 41.72
N GLY A 775 -16.46 -47.17 40.75
CA GLY A 775 -17.16 -48.17 40.07
C GLY A 775 -18.64 -48.48 40.45
N PRO A 776 -19.33 -49.53 39.95
CA PRO A 776 -19.34 -50.19 38.64
C PRO A 776 -20.78 -50.41 38.09
N PRO A 777 -21.16 -51.50 37.35
CA PRO A 777 -21.35 -51.58 35.92
C PRO A 777 -22.80 -52.04 35.51
N SER A 778 -23.15 -52.01 34.22
CA SER A 778 -24.01 -53.04 33.61
C SER A 778 -24.21 -52.85 32.11
N ASN A 779 -23.80 -53.83 31.38
CA ASN A 779 -24.60 -54.73 30.49
C ASN A 779 -25.46 -54.16 29.39
N GLY A 780 -25.11 -54.56 28.15
CA GLY A 780 -26.01 -55.31 27.35
C GLY A 780 -25.79 -55.30 25.84
N ARG A 781 -25.22 -56.39 25.37
CA ARG A 781 -25.56 -57.09 24.14
C ARG A 781 -25.61 -56.40 22.76
N GLY A 782 -24.73 -56.95 21.88
CA GLY A 782 -24.86 -56.92 20.44
C GLY A 782 -25.97 -57.83 19.91
N PRO A 783 -26.11 -58.14 18.67
CA PRO A 783 -25.08 -58.86 17.86
C PRO A 783 -25.09 -58.59 16.32
N GLN A 784 -23.91 -58.93 15.71
CA GLN A 784 -23.78 -59.73 14.43
C GLN A 784 -24.52 -59.28 13.14
N ARG A 785 -23.97 -59.28 11.99
CA ARG A 785 -23.22 -60.18 11.04
C ARG A 785 -23.10 -59.39 9.72
N ALA A 786 -22.29 -59.55 8.77
CA ALA A 786 -21.35 -60.55 8.26
C ALA A 786 -20.96 -60.10 6.84
N GLY A 787 -19.81 -60.46 6.44
CA GLY A 787 -19.38 -60.95 5.14
C GLY A 787 -18.84 -59.96 4.19
N GLY A 788 -17.72 -60.08 3.58
CA GLY A 788 -16.79 -61.10 3.31
C GLY A 788 -15.79 -60.58 2.30
N ARG A 789 -14.56 -61.03 2.45
CA ARG A 789 -13.67 -61.59 1.40
C ARG A 789 -13.24 -60.67 0.27
N GLU A 790 -11.99 -60.64 -0.17
CA GLU A 790 -10.82 -61.54 -0.12
C GLU A 790 -9.60 -60.82 -0.66
N GLN A 791 -8.48 -61.10 -0.07
CA GLN A 791 -7.17 -61.60 -0.60
C GLN A 791 -6.27 -60.53 -1.25
N GLY A 792 -5.02 -60.54 -1.04
CA GLY A 792 -4.07 -61.38 -0.43
C GLY A 792 -2.70 -60.74 -0.41
N ALA A 793 -2.01 -61.06 0.62
CA ALA A 793 -0.73 -61.79 0.75
C ALA A 793 0.47 -61.02 0.17
N ALA A 794 1.59 -61.00 0.76
CA ALA A 794 2.36 -61.59 1.89
C ALA A 794 3.76 -60.93 1.86
N ALA A 795 4.36 -60.67 2.86
CA ALA A 795 5.19 -61.27 3.89
C ALA A 795 6.65 -60.80 3.77
N ARG A 796 7.31 -60.33 4.73
CA ARG A 796 8.10 -60.89 5.82
C ARG A 796 9.20 -59.95 6.25
N SER A 797 9.22 -59.67 7.49
CA SER A 797 10.42 -59.35 8.25
C SER A 797 11.16 -60.70 8.56
N PRO A 798 12.41 -60.79 9.05
CA PRO A 798 12.95 -60.09 10.22
C PRO A 798 14.46 -59.82 10.25
N GLY A 799 14.86 -58.91 11.16
CA GLY A 799 15.99 -59.19 12.07
C GLY A 799 17.38 -58.72 11.69
N SER A 800 17.93 -57.80 12.43
CA SER A 800 19.03 -57.91 13.37
C SER A 800 19.79 -56.56 13.47
N GLN A 801 19.83 -56.04 14.67
CA GLN A 801 20.90 -55.17 15.17
C GLN A 801 22.18 -55.99 15.42
N PRO A 802 23.42 -55.45 15.71
CA PRO A 802 23.80 -54.05 15.98
C PRO A 802 25.17 -53.65 15.39
N SER A 803 25.55 -52.39 15.42
CA SER A 803 26.80 -51.89 15.94
C SER A 803 27.16 -50.53 15.43
N GLY A 804 27.58 -49.71 16.37
CA GLY A 804 27.82 -48.30 16.26
C GLY A 804 28.87 -47.87 15.24
N ARG A 805 28.68 -46.61 14.83
CA ARG A 805 29.78 -45.69 14.56
C ARG A 805 29.26 -44.26 14.59
N ASN A 806 29.93 -43.44 15.35
CA ASN A 806 29.80 -42.01 15.51
C ASN A 806 29.61 -41.29 14.21
N GLY A 807 28.43 -40.59 14.05
CA GLY A 807 28.26 -39.53 13.10
C GLY A 807 28.64 -38.20 13.75
N PRO A 808 29.18 -37.23 12.98
CA PRO A 808 29.58 -35.95 13.53
C PRO A 808 28.38 -35.10 13.96
N PRO A 809 28.56 -34.17 14.91
CA PRO A 809 27.49 -33.37 15.46
C PRO A 809 26.92 -32.44 14.39
N THR A 810 25.60 -32.40 14.31
CA THR A 810 24.84 -31.41 13.52
C THR A 810 25.31 -30.02 13.91
N ARG A 811 25.93 -29.33 12.96
CA ARG A 811 26.21 -27.89 13.04
C ARG A 811 24.89 -27.15 13.09
N GLU A 812 24.64 -26.42 14.14
CA GLU A 812 23.67 -25.33 14.14
C GLU A 812 23.99 -24.39 12.99
N PRO A 813 22.97 -23.90 12.22
CA PRO A 813 23.22 -22.97 11.12
C PRO A 813 23.80 -21.68 11.69
N ALA A 814 25.00 -21.33 11.26
CA ALA A 814 25.63 -20.05 11.58
C ALA A 814 24.73 -18.90 11.08
N VAL A 815 24.38 -18.00 11.96
CA VAL A 815 23.68 -16.75 11.64
C VAL A 815 24.56 -15.95 10.68
N LYS A 816 24.15 -15.83 9.43
CA LYS A 816 24.80 -14.97 8.45
C LYS A 816 24.32 -13.55 8.65
N THR A 817 25.24 -12.66 8.94
CA THR A 817 24.99 -11.23 9.08
C THR A 817 25.37 -10.52 7.78
N TYR A 818 24.47 -9.66 7.31
CA TYR A 818 24.67 -8.85 6.12
C TYR A 818 24.97 -7.39 6.51
N THR A 819 26.00 -6.79 5.92
CA THR A 819 26.41 -5.41 6.16
C THR A 819 26.07 -4.53 4.95
N ALA A 820 25.17 -3.57 5.15
CA ALA A 820 24.82 -2.60 4.11
C ALA A 820 25.99 -1.62 3.86
N ARG A 821 26.44 -1.51 2.62
CA ARG A 821 27.40 -0.47 2.19
C ARG A 821 26.67 0.85 2.01
N ALA A 822 26.90 1.83 2.89
CA ALA A 822 26.53 3.21 2.64
C ALA A 822 27.44 3.79 1.54
N SER A 823 26.86 4.25 0.43
CA SER A 823 27.60 4.97 -0.61
C SER A 823 27.95 6.37 -0.09
N SER A 824 29.15 6.56 0.45
CA SER A 824 29.67 7.86 0.83
C SER A 824 30.39 8.51 -0.36
N LYS A 825 29.66 9.24 -1.19
CA LYS A 825 30.25 10.36 -1.93
C LYS A 825 30.16 11.59 -1.06
N PRO A 826 31.23 12.41 -0.92
CA PRO A 826 31.18 13.65 -0.15
C PRO A 826 30.11 14.57 -0.75
N ALA A 827 29.28 15.15 0.11
CA ALA A 827 28.19 16.03 -0.30
C ALA A 827 28.78 17.25 -1.03
N VAL A 828 28.40 17.44 -2.27
CA VAL A 828 28.78 18.60 -3.08
C VAL A 828 28.04 19.82 -2.49
N PRO A 829 28.70 20.94 -2.20
CA PRO A 829 28.02 22.12 -1.64
C PRO A 829 27.02 22.71 -2.64
N LEU A 830 25.88 23.17 -2.13
CA LEU A 830 24.80 23.78 -2.92
C LEU A 830 25.28 24.98 -3.72
N SER A 831 24.97 25.03 -5.02
CA SER A 831 25.24 26.19 -5.87
C SER A 831 24.42 27.42 -5.43
N LYS A 832 24.87 28.62 -5.77
CA LYS A 832 24.16 29.87 -5.46
C LYS A 832 22.74 29.87 -6.06
N LYS A 833 22.56 29.34 -7.26
CA LYS A 833 21.26 29.21 -7.94
C LYS A 833 20.30 28.22 -7.27
N MET A 834 20.82 27.13 -6.69
CA MET A 834 20.04 26.19 -5.92
C MET A 834 19.58 26.79 -4.58
N ARG A 835 20.38 27.66 -3.97
CA ARG A 835 20.02 28.39 -2.73
C ARG A 835 18.94 29.43 -2.97
N GLU A 836 18.93 30.03 -4.16
CA GLU A 836 17.95 31.05 -4.57
C GLU A 836 16.65 30.43 -5.18
N GLY A 837 16.54 29.12 -5.19
CA GLY A 837 15.37 28.43 -5.77
C GLY A 837 15.27 28.50 -7.30
N LYS A 838 16.33 28.94 -7.98
CA LYS A 838 16.40 29.08 -9.44
C LYS A 838 16.84 27.79 -10.18
N GLU A 839 17.35 26.82 -9.45
CA GLU A 839 17.68 25.47 -9.93
C GLU A 839 17.12 24.42 -8.96
N PRO A 840 16.57 23.30 -9.45
CA PRO A 840 16.04 22.25 -8.60
C PRO A 840 17.15 21.54 -7.81
N LEU A 841 16.87 21.17 -6.57
CA LEU A 841 17.72 20.33 -5.73
C LEU A 841 17.78 18.92 -6.31
N ARG A 842 18.97 18.31 -6.41
CA ARG A 842 19.22 17.07 -7.16
C ARG A 842 19.19 15.82 -6.30
N THR A 843 19.47 15.98 -4.98
CA THR A 843 19.57 14.87 -4.03
C THR A 843 18.91 15.21 -2.70
N PHE A 844 18.60 14.18 -1.91
CA PHE A 844 18.11 14.36 -0.54
C PHE A 844 19.15 15.04 0.37
N GLY A 845 20.44 14.90 0.04
CA GLY A 845 21.53 15.62 0.68
C GLY A 845 21.48 17.13 0.43
N ASP A 846 21.14 17.55 -0.79
CA ASP A 846 20.98 18.95 -1.17
C ASP A 846 19.78 19.58 -0.44
N LEU A 847 18.68 18.86 -0.31
CA LEU A 847 17.50 19.28 0.42
C LEU A 847 17.82 19.50 1.91
N LYS A 848 18.57 18.58 2.50
CA LYS A 848 19.00 18.68 3.91
C LYS A 848 19.91 19.89 4.14
N GLN A 849 20.88 20.15 3.23
CA GLN A 849 21.74 21.33 3.28
C GLN A 849 20.96 22.63 3.07
N PHE A 850 19.92 22.63 2.24
CA PHE A 850 19.07 23.78 2.02
C PHE A 850 18.28 24.17 3.27
N PHE A 851 17.68 23.21 3.98
CA PHE A 851 16.95 23.46 5.22
C PHE A 851 17.89 23.85 6.37
N GLN A 852 19.02 23.20 6.54
CA GLN A 852 20.00 23.56 7.58
C GLN A 852 20.48 25.01 7.45
N LYS A 853 20.74 25.50 6.24
CA LYS A 853 21.15 26.89 6.01
C LYS A 853 20.00 27.90 6.11
N ARG A 854 18.77 27.48 5.90
CA ARG A 854 17.60 28.33 6.10
C ARG A 854 17.32 28.53 7.58
N ASP A 855 17.50 27.49 8.39
CA ASP A 855 17.36 27.56 9.86
C ASP A 855 18.48 28.41 10.46
N GLU A 856 19.73 28.30 9.97
CA GLU A 856 20.86 29.20 10.36
C GLU A 856 20.64 30.66 9.92
N ALA A 857 19.87 30.94 8.88
CA ALA A 857 19.53 32.29 8.46
C ALA A 857 18.41 32.90 9.34
N HIS A 858 17.42 32.08 9.73
CA HIS A 858 16.37 32.51 10.67
C HIS A 858 16.89 32.80 12.08
N GLU A 859 17.89 32.05 12.56
CA GLU A 859 18.54 32.35 13.85
C GLU A 859 19.36 33.67 13.85
N LYS A 860 19.78 34.16 12.68
CA LYS A 860 20.49 35.43 12.55
C LYS A 860 19.58 36.67 12.46
N ASP A 861 18.34 36.46 12.02
CA ASP A 861 17.32 37.53 11.92
C ASP A 861 16.55 37.75 13.25
N GLU A 862 16.66 36.83 14.22
CA GLU A 862 16.04 36.97 15.56
C GLU A 862 16.95 37.54 16.66
N ALA A 863 18.14 38.06 16.34
CA ALA A 863 18.97 38.78 17.32
C ALA A 863 18.44 40.21 17.51
N PRO A 864 18.15 40.66 18.74
CA PRO A 864 17.50 41.95 18.97
C PRO A 864 18.46 43.11 18.66
N GLU A 865 18.07 43.99 17.74
CA GLU A 865 18.69 45.27 17.48
C GLU A 865 18.58 46.17 18.71
N ASN A 866 19.72 46.45 19.34
CA ASN A 866 19.89 47.48 20.36
C ASN A 866 19.86 48.87 19.72
N GLN A 867 18.95 49.66 20.19
CA GLN A 867 18.81 51.11 20.19
C GLN A 867 19.86 51.95 19.42
N LYS A 868 19.37 52.73 18.45
CA LYS A 868 19.99 53.99 18.01
C LYS A 868 19.00 55.13 18.18
N PRO A 869 19.52 56.37 18.55
CA PRO A 869 18.70 57.46 19.02
C PRO A 869 18.02 58.26 17.90
N GLU A 870 16.89 58.81 18.26
CA GLU A 870 16.05 59.72 17.45
C GLU A 870 16.84 60.94 16.95
N SER A 871 16.58 61.32 15.70
CA SER A 871 16.92 62.65 15.17
C SER A 871 15.60 63.30 14.70
N PRO A 872 15.46 64.64 14.86
CA PRO A 872 14.16 65.36 14.85
C PRO A 872 13.66 65.68 13.45
N GLU A 873 12.31 65.68 13.33
CA GLU A 873 11.56 66.15 12.15
C GLU A 873 11.87 67.61 11.82
N PRO A 874 11.82 68.02 10.55
CA PRO A 874 11.60 69.40 10.12
C PRO A 874 10.14 69.66 9.80
N PRO A 875 9.60 70.88 9.99
CA PRO A 875 8.17 71.17 9.92
C PRO A 875 7.73 71.58 8.51
N ARG A 876 6.59 71.07 8.07
CA ARG A 876 5.43 71.65 7.40
C ARG A 876 4.69 70.57 6.59
#